data_596e06c3a578e9628bf33f0d5057a242
#
_entry.id   596e06c3a578e9628bf33f0d5057a242
#
_cell.length_a   1.000
_cell.length_b   1.000
_cell.length_c   1.000
_cell.angle_alpha   90.00
_cell.angle_beta   90.00
_cell.angle_gamma   90.00
#
_symmetry.space_group_name_H-M   'P 1'
#
loop_
_entity.id
_entity.type
_entity.pdbx_description
1 polymer ?
#
loop_
_entity_poly.entity_id
_entity_poly.type
_entity_poly.pdbx_seq_one_letter_code
_entity_poly.pdbx_strand_id
1 'polypeptide(L)'
;MKHVHIHITGIVQGVGMRPFVYRTAMAHGISGWVLNAGDGVHIEASAENASALDAFVRALRDEAPAAARIDGIEVVEHAGSTDDAGAETPQGVMPEDPSPIFRIVASDDETERTTLVSPDIATCPDCLRELFDPSDRRYHYPFINCTNCGPRFTIIRSLPYDRPATSMDAFPMCPACAAEYADPADRRFHAQPNACFSCGPHITWREKVQTGTDAWERRDGITPAVGTTRQKSDAIIERCVEMLAAGGIVAIKGLGGFHLACDASNEHAVRDLRRRKRRSNKPLAVMVGDIEGARALCTIDEAEAELLTGSIRPIVLLRRRKQDERDGEWGSAQGEGGSDHSPKGNGSSRPEGDGSDRSNSSESSRPSLAPSVAFDLPELGIMLPYTPLQHLLLAACAARGVYTLVMTSGNVSEEPIETDDGLAWAHLVEGGLADALLGNNRAILTRYDDSVVRVVDGHAMPVRRARGYAPQPLDLPPCAPNEEAQQSDGPRSDIPCILACGPEQKATIALTREQPDGSALCFVSQHIGDVENGETFDAWHEARHRMSGLFELEPHALACDLHPTYLSSQWARAEASADGRPLIEVQHHHAHIASVIAEMAARGIIGPAEQVLGIALDGTGAGTDGTVWGGEVMIASLSSFTRMAHLKPWRLPAGMASVRGARRNAFSLLHSCELLDHPGARMLVEGLSEAERAVTATMIERGLNSPLTSSMGRLLDAMAAMLGICLNATYEGEPAIMLEAAAWRALGTDDARRAHDRADGFGYRFSMHEQPVSAPDEQTRQRRSRVGEHAVDQVIELDPTPMVRAALDGLSAGRPVEAIAADVHFAVAQAVCDASIQIARRSGIRNVALSGGVFMNRLLLGEALQRLRAEGLRPLAPSAVQVNDGCIAYGQAAVARARLCER
;
A
#
# COMPACT_ATOMS: atom_id res chain seq x y z
N MET A 1 21.48 27.13 -38.07
CA MET A 1 20.91 25.93 -37.46
C MET A 1 21.43 25.82 -36.04
N LYS A 2 20.59 25.72 -35.04
CA LYS A 2 21.04 25.40 -33.66
C LYS A 2 20.95 23.87 -33.50
N HIS A 3 21.92 23.29 -32.79
CA HIS A 3 21.99 21.87 -32.52
C HIS A 3 22.20 21.63 -31.03
N VAL A 4 21.37 20.80 -30.41
CA VAL A 4 21.42 20.52 -28.96
C VAL A 4 21.29 19.03 -28.70
N HIS A 5 22.01 18.56 -27.71
CA HIS A 5 21.80 17.29 -27.06
C HIS A 5 20.91 17.50 -25.84
N ILE A 6 19.84 16.69 -25.69
CA ILE A 6 18.92 16.73 -24.56
C ILE A 6 18.94 15.36 -23.88
N HIS A 7 19.24 15.35 -22.57
CA HIS A 7 19.18 14.16 -21.75
C HIS A 7 18.02 14.29 -20.74
N ILE A 8 17.11 13.32 -20.73
CA ILE A 8 15.94 13.29 -19.83
C ILE A 8 16.06 12.10 -18.90
N THR A 9 16.08 12.39 -17.60
CA THR A 9 16.18 11.40 -16.52
C THR A 9 14.86 11.25 -15.77
N GLY A 10 14.67 10.10 -15.08
CA GLY A 10 13.49 9.80 -14.29
C GLY A 10 12.75 8.51 -14.74
N ILE A 11 11.43 8.43 -14.51
CA ILE A 11 10.58 7.38 -15.08
C ILE A 11 10.19 7.80 -16.51
N VAL A 12 11.08 7.55 -17.45
CA VAL A 12 10.97 8.01 -18.85
C VAL A 12 10.94 6.86 -19.86
N GLN A 13 11.08 5.62 -19.38
CA GLN A 13 10.97 4.41 -20.21
C GLN A 13 9.70 3.61 -19.86
N GLY A 14 9.10 2.96 -20.86
CA GLY A 14 7.85 2.23 -20.67
C GLY A 14 6.59 3.10 -20.48
N VAL A 15 6.69 4.41 -20.59
CA VAL A 15 5.63 5.40 -20.37
C VAL A 15 5.24 6.17 -21.63
N GLY A 16 5.73 5.74 -22.81
CA GLY A 16 5.42 6.39 -24.09
C GLY A 16 6.26 7.62 -24.40
N MET A 17 7.43 7.81 -23.74
CA MET A 17 8.26 9.00 -23.91
C MET A 17 8.82 9.12 -25.34
N ARG A 18 9.43 8.07 -25.93
CA ARG A 18 9.94 8.09 -27.30
C ARG A 18 8.87 8.48 -28.34
N PRO A 19 7.66 7.86 -28.36
CA PRO A 19 6.55 8.31 -29.20
C PRO A 19 6.11 9.74 -28.96
N PHE A 20 6.12 10.20 -27.72
CA PHE A 20 5.79 11.59 -27.35
C PHE A 20 6.83 12.57 -27.92
N VAL A 21 8.11 12.33 -27.65
CA VAL A 21 9.23 13.15 -28.20
C VAL A 21 9.15 13.24 -29.71
N TYR A 22 8.92 12.11 -30.38
CA TYR A 22 8.78 12.07 -31.85
C TYR A 22 7.64 12.99 -32.34
N ARG A 23 6.42 12.86 -31.78
CA ARG A 23 5.29 13.68 -32.19
C ARG A 23 5.51 15.16 -31.88
N THR A 24 6.09 15.48 -30.73
CA THR A 24 6.41 16.85 -30.33
C THR A 24 7.46 17.46 -31.23
N ALA A 25 8.50 16.70 -31.60
CA ALA A 25 9.53 17.13 -32.56
C ALA A 25 8.92 17.45 -33.93
N MET A 26 8.07 16.57 -34.44
CA MET A 26 7.36 16.79 -35.70
C MET A 26 6.45 18.02 -35.66
N ALA A 27 5.74 18.26 -34.56
CA ALA A 27 4.86 19.41 -34.40
C ALA A 27 5.63 20.73 -34.35
N HIS A 28 6.84 20.74 -33.83
CA HIS A 28 7.72 21.91 -33.73
C HIS A 28 8.72 22.04 -34.88
N GLY A 29 8.69 21.16 -35.89
CA GLY A 29 9.62 21.17 -37.01
C GLY A 29 11.07 20.91 -36.62
N ILE A 30 11.29 20.07 -35.63
CA ILE A 30 12.61 19.66 -35.16
C ILE A 30 13.10 18.44 -35.95
N SER A 31 14.37 18.47 -36.37
CA SER A 31 15.06 17.33 -37.00
C SER A 31 15.99 16.66 -36.00
N GLY A 32 16.20 15.35 -36.10
CA GLY A 32 17.14 14.65 -35.23
C GLY A 32 16.68 13.25 -34.88
N TRP A 33 17.00 12.80 -33.66
CA TRP A 33 16.61 11.46 -33.20
C TRP A 33 16.42 11.39 -31.69
N VAL A 34 15.74 10.33 -31.24
CA VAL A 34 15.56 9.98 -29.84
C VAL A 34 15.86 8.49 -29.63
N LEU A 35 16.53 8.16 -28.51
CA LEU A 35 16.76 6.79 -28.06
C LEU A 35 16.54 6.63 -26.57
N ASN A 36 16.33 5.38 -26.13
CA ASN A 36 16.48 5.01 -24.72
C ASN A 36 17.91 4.50 -24.49
N ALA A 37 18.49 4.93 -23.37
CA ALA A 37 19.75 4.40 -22.88
C ALA A 37 19.60 3.93 -21.43
N GLY A 38 20.59 3.26 -20.88
CA GLY A 38 20.56 2.80 -19.51
C GLY A 38 20.31 3.91 -18.47
N ASP A 39 20.74 5.13 -18.77
CA ASP A 39 20.67 6.32 -17.91
C ASP A 39 19.46 7.25 -18.20
N GLY A 40 18.66 7.00 -19.24
CA GLY A 40 17.50 7.84 -19.52
C GLY A 40 17.04 7.82 -20.97
N VAL A 41 16.60 8.99 -21.45
CA VAL A 41 16.22 9.24 -22.84
C VAL A 41 17.14 10.33 -23.41
N HIS A 42 17.82 10.00 -24.48
CA HIS A 42 18.69 10.92 -25.19
C HIS A 42 18.05 11.39 -26.48
N ILE A 43 18.19 12.70 -26.77
CA ILE A 43 17.60 13.35 -27.93
C ILE A 43 18.65 14.25 -28.57
N GLU A 44 18.94 14.05 -29.88
CA GLU A 44 19.60 15.04 -30.69
C GLU A 44 18.58 15.87 -31.42
N ALA A 45 18.60 17.17 -31.26
CA ALA A 45 17.61 18.06 -31.81
C ALA A 45 18.24 19.24 -32.55
N SER A 46 17.79 19.47 -33.78
CA SER A 46 18.23 20.57 -34.63
C SER A 46 17.04 21.36 -35.14
N ALA A 47 17.17 22.70 -35.16
CA ALA A 47 16.20 23.59 -35.79
C ALA A 47 16.87 24.82 -36.45
N GLU A 48 16.19 25.35 -37.45
CA GLU A 48 16.64 26.62 -38.07
C GLU A 48 16.45 27.82 -37.12
N ASN A 49 15.43 27.74 -36.25
CA ASN A 49 15.03 28.81 -35.32
C ASN A 49 15.22 28.36 -33.86
N ALA A 50 15.96 29.13 -33.08
CA ALA A 50 16.17 28.89 -31.66
C ALA A 50 14.86 28.83 -30.84
N SER A 51 13.87 29.67 -31.22
CA SER A 51 12.58 29.70 -30.53
C SER A 51 11.78 28.39 -30.71
N ALA A 52 12.01 27.63 -31.80
CA ALA A 52 11.38 26.31 -32.00
C ALA A 52 12.01 25.28 -31.07
N LEU A 53 13.34 25.33 -30.85
CA LEU A 53 14.02 24.45 -29.86
C LEU A 53 13.57 24.77 -28.44
N ASP A 54 13.47 26.05 -28.07
CA ASP A 54 12.99 26.44 -26.75
C ASP A 54 11.55 26.02 -26.51
N ALA A 55 10.70 26.11 -27.51
CA ALA A 55 9.31 25.64 -27.44
C ALA A 55 9.22 24.10 -27.33
N PHE A 56 10.07 23.40 -28.07
CA PHE A 56 10.18 21.95 -28.00
C PHE A 56 10.60 21.48 -26.60
N VAL A 57 11.67 22.06 -26.02
CA VAL A 57 12.13 21.72 -24.68
C VAL A 57 11.06 22.00 -23.61
N ARG A 58 10.33 23.13 -23.72
CA ARG A 58 9.21 23.41 -22.82
C ARG A 58 8.10 22.35 -22.96
N ALA A 59 7.70 22.01 -24.19
CA ALA A 59 6.71 20.99 -24.44
C ALA A 59 7.12 19.62 -23.89
N LEU A 60 8.42 19.24 -23.97
CA LEU A 60 8.91 18.00 -23.37
C LEU A 60 8.67 17.93 -21.86
N ARG A 61 8.73 19.09 -21.17
CA ARG A 61 8.49 19.17 -19.71
C ARG A 61 7.01 19.25 -19.36
N ASP A 62 6.27 20.16 -20.06
CA ASP A 62 4.92 20.57 -19.65
C ASP A 62 3.81 19.62 -20.18
N GLU A 63 4.09 18.90 -21.30
CA GLU A 63 3.14 18.02 -21.96
C GLU A 63 3.54 16.54 -21.91
N ALA A 64 4.47 16.19 -21.00
CA ALA A 64 4.95 14.82 -20.85
C ALA A 64 3.79 13.82 -20.60
N PRO A 65 3.92 12.55 -21.03
CA PRO A 65 2.93 11.54 -20.75
C PRO A 65 2.60 11.45 -19.26
N ALA A 66 1.32 11.33 -18.90
CA ALA A 66 0.86 11.32 -17.50
C ALA A 66 1.50 10.23 -16.61
N ALA A 67 2.05 9.17 -17.22
CA ALA A 67 2.77 8.11 -16.52
C ALA A 67 4.27 8.39 -16.39
N ALA A 68 4.80 9.44 -17.01
CA ALA A 68 6.20 9.84 -16.91
C ALA A 68 6.42 10.65 -15.63
N ARG A 69 7.61 10.47 -15.03
CA ARG A 69 8.17 11.35 -14.02
C ARG A 69 9.52 11.85 -14.54
N ILE A 70 9.62 13.12 -14.79
CA ILE A 70 10.88 13.75 -15.25
C ILE A 70 11.58 14.32 -14.03
N ASP A 71 12.73 13.73 -13.68
CA ASP A 71 13.57 14.20 -12.57
C ASP A 71 14.54 15.30 -13.04
N GLY A 72 15.01 15.23 -14.31
CA GLY A 72 15.88 16.22 -14.90
C GLY A 72 15.75 16.30 -16.41
N ILE A 73 15.97 17.50 -16.97
CA ILE A 73 16.20 17.72 -18.40
C ILE A 73 17.48 18.57 -18.51
N GLU A 74 18.53 17.95 -19.01
CA GLU A 74 19.78 18.62 -19.32
C GLU A 74 19.84 18.95 -20.80
N VAL A 75 20.22 20.17 -21.14
CA VAL A 75 20.31 20.62 -22.52
C VAL A 75 21.72 21.17 -22.78
N VAL A 76 22.48 20.52 -23.64
CA VAL A 76 23.85 20.90 -24.01
C VAL A 76 23.85 21.42 -25.44
N GLU A 77 24.24 22.67 -25.65
CA GLU A 77 24.41 23.25 -26.98
C GLU A 77 25.76 22.82 -27.59
N HIS A 78 25.72 22.24 -28.78
CA HIS A 78 26.95 22.02 -29.56
C HIS A 78 27.45 23.32 -30.14
N ALA A 79 28.66 23.74 -29.74
CA ALA A 79 29.31 24.92 -30.32
C ALA A 79 29.61 24.68 -31.82
N GLY A 80 28.97 25.47 -32.71
CA GLY A 80 29.01 25.26 -34.13
C GLY A 80 30.44 25.30 -34.72
N SER A 81 30.91 24.15 -35.18
CA SER A 81 31.91 24.06 -36.24
C SER A 81 31.39 23.10 -37.30
N THR A 82 31.31 23.56 -38.51
CA THR A 82 30.80 22.83 -39.71
C THR A 82 31.74 21.76 -40.20
N ASP A 83 32.78 21.35 -39.46
CA ASP A 83 33.84 20.49 -39.96
C ASP A 83 34.35 19.39 -39.00
N ASP A 84 33.64 19.08 -37.90
CA ASP A 84 33.96 17.88 -37.08
C ASP A 84 32.77 16.93 -36.97
N ALA A 85 32.65 16.06 -37.96
CA ALA A 85 31.83 14.88 -37.94
C ALA A 85 32.53 13.77 -37.08
N GLY A 86 32.78 14.05 -35.81
CA GLY A 86 33.57 13.23 -34.89
C GLY A 86 32.90 12.98 -33.51
N ALA A 87 31.62 13.22 -33.35
CA ALA A 87 30.89 12.59 -32.23
C ALA A 87 30.58 11.16 -32.67
N GLU A 88 31.15 10.16 -32.01
CA GLU A 88 30.94 8.74 -32.27
C GLU A 88 29.43 8.42 -32.22
N THR A 89 28.79 8.46 -33.38
CA THR A 89 27.49 7.80 -33.58
C THR A 89 27.70 6.32 -33.29
N PRO A 90 26.81 5.64 -32.55
CA PRO A 90 26.87 4.20 -32.41
C PRO A 90 27.03 3.58 -33.78
N GLN A 91 28.06 2.74 -33.94
CA GLN A 91 28.45 2.15 -35.23
C GLN A 91 27.27 1.41 -35.86
N GLY A 92 26.77 1.94 -36.97
CA GLY A 92 25.86 1.19 -37.85
C GLY A 92 24.78 1.92 -38.59
N VAL A 93 24.57 3.24 -38.46
CA VAL A 93 23.47 3.93 -39.16
C VAL A 93 23.96 5.26 -39.76
N MET A 94 24.53 5.21 -40.90
CA MET A 94 24.60 6.35 -41.84
C MET A 94 23.44 6.24 -42.82
N PRO A 95 22.49 7.18 -42.85
CA PRO A 95 21.43 7.21 -43.84
C PRO A 95 21.90 7.93 -45.13
N GLU A 96 21.69 7.31 -46.24
CA GLU A 96 21.88 7.88 -47.58
C GLU A 96 20.76 8.87 -48.02
N ASP A 97 19.86 9.32 -47.11
CA ASP A 97 18.74 10.20 -47.47
C ASP A 97 18.77 11.50 -46.70
N PRO A 98 18.90 12.68 -47.33
CA PRO A 98 18.98 13.99 -46.69
C PRO A 98 17.61 14.61 -46.32
N SER A 99 16.60 13.82 -45.99
CA SER A 99 15.32 14.38 -45.56
C SER A 99 15.39 14.85 -44.09
N PRO A 100 14.87 16.04 -43.76
CA PRO A 100 14.81 16.56 -42.38
C PRO A 100 13.71 15.85 -41.59
N ILE A 101 13.95 14.64 -41.16
CA ILE A 101 12.95 13.83 -40.43
C ILE A 101 13.53 13.51 -39.04
N PHE A 102 12.69 13.64 -38.06
CA PHE A 102 12.98 13.15 -36.71
C PHE A 102 12.79 11.63 -36.68
N ARG A 103 13.67 10.91 -35.94
CA ARG A 103 13.66 9.42 -35.91
C ARG A 103 13.72 8.89 -34.49
N ILE A 104 13.13 7.70 -34.25
CA ILE A 104 13.44 6.89 -33.09
C ILE A 104 14.48 5.87 -33.49
N VAL A 105 15.62 5.86 -32.80
CA VAL A 105 16.71 4.90 -33.07
C VAL A 105 16.74 3.79 -32.01
N ALA A 106 17.53 2.75 -32.25
CA ALA A 106 17.68 1.61 -31.34
C ALA A 106 18.16 2.09 -29.96
N SER A 107 17.77 1.39 -28.90
CA SER A 107 18.24 1.67 -27.55
C SER A 107 19.73 1.38 -27.41
N ASP A 108 20.42 2.10 -26.57
CA ASP A 108 21.80 1.89 -26.19
C ASP A 108 21.86 1.02 -24.91
N ASP A 109 22.51 -0.13 -25.00
CA ASP A 109 22.66 -1.10 -23.91
C ASP A 109 24.02 -0.95 -23.17
N GLU A 110 24.91 -0.07 -23.65
CA GLU A 110 26.27 0.06 -23.11
C GLU A 110 26.37 1.13 -21.99
N THR A 111 25.35 2.00 -21.84
CA THR A 111 25.32 3.01 -20.80
C THR A 111 24.99 2.44 -19.42
N GLU A 112 25.44 3.08 -18.35
CA GLU A 112 25.11 2.74 -16.96
C GLU A 112 23.59 2.75 -16.73
N ARG A 113 23.04 1.71 -16.07
CA ARG A 113 21.60 1.55 -15.88
C ARG A 113 21.09 2.35 -14.68
N THR A 114 20.94 3.65 -14.86
CA THR A 114 20.43 4.57 -13.83
C THR A 114 18.95 4.91 -14.00
N THR A 115 18.33 4.60 -15.13
CA THR A 115 16.92 4.89 -15.40
C THR A 115 15.97 4.13 -14.50
N LEU A 116 14.78 4.67 -14.32
CA LEU A 116 13.77 4.13 -13.40
C LEU A 116 12.74 3.26 -14.15
N VAL A 117 12.24 2.25 -13.45
CA VAL A 117 11.19 1.36 -13.97
C VAL A 117 9.82 1.89 -13.59
N SER A 118 8.94 2.04 -14.59
CA SER A 118 7.54 2.37 -14.34
C SER A 118 6.83 1.23 -13.61
N PRO A 119 5.96 1.53 -12.63
CA PRO A 119 5.04 0.54 -12.10
C PRO A 119 4.02 0.10 -13.16
N ASP A 120 3.29 -0.99 -12.89
CA ASP A 120 2.18 -1.44 -13.72
C ASP A 120 1.04 -0.41 -13.69
N ILE A 121 0.45 -0.14 -14.84
CA ILE A 121 -0.54 0.92 -15.06
C ILE A 121 -1.89 0.29 -15.44
N ALA A 122 -2.97 0.75 -14.83
CA ALA A 122 -4.32 0.29 -15.15
C ALA A 122 -4.71 0.56 -16.62
N THR A 123 -5.66 -0.22 -17.14
CA THR A 123 -6.20 -0.08 -18.51
C THR A 123 -6.69 1.34 -18.74
N CYS A 124 -6.16 2.02 -19.76
CA CYS A 124 -6.52 3.39 -20.09
C CYS A 124 -7.91 3.45 -20.81
N PRO A 125 -8.56 4.63 -20.85
CA PRO A 125 -9.88 4.78 -21.49
C PRO A 125 -9.91 4.37 -22.97
N ASP A 126 -8.84 4.62 -23.72
CA ASP A 126 -8.77 4.24 -25.13
C ASP A 126 -8.73 2.72 -25.33
N CYS A 127 -7.89 2.02 -24.54
CA CYS A 127 -7.86 0.56 -24.59
C CYS A 127 -9.17 -0.05 -24.10
N LEU A 128 -9.83 0.60 -23.11
CA LEU A 128 -11.13 0.15 -22.65
C LEU A 128 -12.21 0.32 -23.74
N ARG A 129 -12.20 1.44 -24.47
CA ARG A 129 -13.10 1.66 -25.61
C ARG A 129 -12.93 0.58 -26.67
N GLU A 130 -11.68 0.31 -27.10
CA GLU A 130 -11.38 -0.71 -28.10
C GLU A 130 -11.71 -2.13 -27.62
N LEU A 131 -11.54 -2.41 -26.32
CA LEU A 131 -11.89 -3.70 -25.72
C LEU A 131 -13.36 -4.05 -25.91
N PHE A 132 -14.25 -3.06 -25.94
CA PHE A 132 -15.70 -3.22 -26.09
C PHE A 132 -16.24 -2.75 -27.44
N ASP A 133 -15.40 -2.35 -28.41
CA ASP A 133 -15.81 -2.00 -29.75
C ASP A 133 -15.80 -3.25 -30.66
N PRO A 134 -17.00 -3.74 -31.12
CA PRO A 134 -17.06 -4.92 -32.00
C PRO A 134 -16.33 -4.78 -33.33
N SER A 135 -16.04 -3.53 -33.75
CA SER A 135 -15.29 -3.23 -34.98
C SER A 135 -13.78 -3.29 -34.80
N ASP A 136 -13.28 -3.26 -33.58
CA ASP A 136 -11.85 -3.33 -33.30
C ASP A 136 -11.33 -4.78 -33.38
N ARG A 137 -10.13 -4.96 -33.95
CA ARG A 137 -9.51 -6.29 -34.08
C ARG A 137 -9.11 -6.91 -32.73
N ARG A 138 -9.06 -6.12 -31.64
CA ARG A 138 -8.81 -6.53 -30.24
C ARG A 138 -10.09 -6.57 -29.40
N TYR A 139 -11.26 -6.50 -30.05
CA TYR A 139 -12.54 -6.68 -29.36
C TYR A 139 -12.52 -7.92 -28.49
N HIS A 140 -12.78 -7.74 -27.18
CA HIS A 140 -12.70 -8.76 -26.13
C HIS A 140 -11.32 -9.43 -25.95
N TYR A 141 -10.22 -8.77 -26.36
CA TYR A 141 -8.88 -9.32 -26.12
C TYR A 141 -8.39 -9.03 -24.71
N PRO A 142 -8.21 -10.07 -23.84
CA PRO A 142 -7.97 -9.88 -22.39
C PRO A 142 -6.62 -9.26 -22.03
N PHE A 143 -5.76 -9.02 -23.01
CA PHE A 143 -4.40 -8.47 -22.83
C PHE A 143 -4.17 -7.22 -23.69
N ILE A 144 -5.25 -6.54 -24.12
CA ILE A 144 -5.14 -5.28 -24.86
C ILE A 144 -4.38 -4.24 -24.02
N ASN A 145 -3.48 -3.50 -24.66
CA ASN A 145 -2.70 -2.43 -24.03
C ASN A 145 -2.17 -1.45 -25.08
N CYS A 146 -1.54 -0.37 -24.62
CA CYS A 146 -0.79 0.58 -25.45
C CYS A 146 0.41 1.13 -24.67
N THR A 147 1.04 2.20 -25.15
CA THR A 147 2.14 2.87 -24.43
C THR A 147 1.74 3.45 -23.09
N ASN A 148 0.44 3.81 -22.89
CA ASN A 148 -0.07 4.51 -21.71
C ASN A 148 -0.66 3.58 -20.63
N CYS A 149 -0.70 2.26 -20.85
CA CYS A 149 -1.31 1.33 -19.89
C CYS A 149 -0.72 -0.08 -19.99
N GLY A 150 -1.08 -0.94 -19.04
CA GLY A 150 -0.70 -2.34 -19.00
C GLY A 150 0.52 -2.63 -18.13
N PRO A 151 1.05 -3.86 -18.22
CA PRO A 151 2.13 -4.32 -17.34
C PRO A 151 3.48 -3.67 -17.69
N ARG A 152 4.30 -3.47 -16.68
CA ARG A 152 5.66 -2.94 -16.73
C ARG A 152 6.56 -3.75 -15.80
N PHE A 153 6.52 -3.44 -14.48
CA PHE A 153 7.35 -4.07 -13.46
C PHE A 153 7.15 -5.58 -13.37
N THR A 154 5.91 -6.04 -13.53
CA THR A 154 5.60 -7.49 -13.46
C THR A 154 6.14 -8.30 -14.63
N ILE A 155 6.51 -7.67 -15.74
CA ILE A 155 6.98 -8.36 -16.96
C ILE A 155 8.44 -8.07 -17.34
N ILE A 156 9.10 -7.07 -16.73
CA ILE A 156 10.49 -6.69 -17.09
C ILE A 156 11.50 -7.68 -16.51
N ARG A 157 12.55 -8.02 -17.28
CA ARG A 157 13.71 -8.81 -16.82
C ARG A 157 14.88 -7.91 -16.46
N SER A 158 15.17 -6.96 -17.32
CA SER A 158 16.30 -6.03 -17.19
C SER A 158 16.00 -4.72 -17.90
N LEU A 159 16.81 -3.70 -17.66
CA LEU A 159 16.83 -2.45 -18.39
C LEU A 159 17.83 -2.54 -19.57
N PRO A 160 17.66 -1.76 -20.68
CA PRO A 160 16.53 -0.85 -20.94
C PRO A 160 15.20 -1.59 -21.20
N TYR A 161 14.04 -0.91 -21.01
CA TYR A 161 12.73 -1.51 -21.16
C TYR A 161 12.38 -1.71 -22.65
N ASP A 162 12.81 -2.86 -23.19
CA ASP A 162 12.50 -3.29 -24.54
C ASP A 162 11.93 -4.71 -24.56
N ARG A 163 11.19 -5.08 -25.60
CA ARG A 163 10.43 -6.36 -25.65
C ARG A 163 11.27 -7.60 -25.35
N PRO A 164 12.50 -7.76 -25.89
CA PRO A 164 13.37 -8.90 -25.54
C PRO A 164 13.72 -8.95 -24.05
N ALA A 165 13.79 -7.81 -23.38
CA ALA A 165 14.05 -7.70 -21.95
C ALA A 165 12.77 -7.86 -21.09
N THR A 166 11.69 -8.45 -21.64
CA THR A 166 10.42 -8.69 -20.93
C THR A 166 9.93 -10.13 -21.11
N SER A 167 8.90 -10.54 -20.34
CA SER A 167 8.21 -11.82 -20.57
C SER A 167 7.42 -11.86 -21.90
N MET A 168 7.29 -10.73 -22.60
CA MET A 168 6.66 -10.65 -23.93
C MET A 168 7.57 -11.13 -25.06
N ASP A 169 8.84 -11.37 -24.80
CA ASP A 169 9.78 -12.01 -25.74
C ASP A 169 9.26 -13.36 -26.28
N ALA A 170 8.57 -14.12 -25.41
CA ALA A 170 7.93 -15.38 -25.78
C ALA A 170 6.78 -15.24 -26.81
N PHE A 171 6.37 -14.02 -27.16
CA PHE A 171 5.24 -13.72 -28.04
C PHE A 171 5.65 -12.86 -29.23
N PRO A 172 6.23 -13.47 -30.33
CA PRO A 172 6.59 -12.73 -31.53
C PRO A 172 5.39 -12.02 -32.16
N MET A 173 5.54 -10.75 -32.51
CA MET A 173 4.44 -9.96 -33.07
C MET A 173 4.02 -10.47 -34.46
N CYS A 174 2.72 -10.57 -34.72
CA CYS A 174 2.19 -10.80 -36.04
C CYS A 174 2.40 -9.54 -36.93
N PRO A 175 2.31 -9.66 -38.27
CA PRO A 175 2.55 -8.52 -39.17
C PRO A 175 1.74 -7.27 -38.85
N ALA A 176 0.46 -7.42 -38.45
CA ALA A 176 -0.40 -6.29 -38.10
C ALA A 176 0.05 -5.60 -36.80
N CYS A 177 0.46 -6.35 -35.74
CA CYS A 177 0.99 -5.78 -34.52
C CYS A 177 2.38 -5.16 -34.73
N ALA A 178 3.20 -5.74 -35.60
CA ALA A 178 4.51 -5.18 -35.97
C ALA A 178 4.34 -3.86 -36.74
N ALA A 179 3.37 -3.75 -37.63
CA ALA A 179 3.06 -2.51 -38.35
C ALA A 179 2.66 -1.39 -37.39
N GLU A 180 1.74 -1.63 -36.43
CA GLU A 180 1.36 -0.65 -35.39
C GLU A 180 2.55 -0.28 -34.50
N TYR A 181 3.40 -1.25 -34.17
CA TYR A 181 4.59 -1.02 -33.36
C TYR A 181 5.61 -0.12 -34.07
N ALA A 182 5.69 -0.20 -35.37
CA ALA A 182 6.61 0.58 -36.22
C ALA A 182 6.01 1.91 -36.75
N ASP A 183 4.70 2.13 -36.62
CA ASP A 183 4.02 3.33 -37.08
C ASP A 183 4.00 4.45 -36.01
N PRO A 184 4.72 5.56 -36.22
CA PRO A 184 4.75 6.68 -35.28
C PRO A 184 3.39 7.35 -35.03
N ALA A 185 2.43 7.19 -35.95
CA ALA A 185 1.08 7.71 -35.80
C ALA A 185 0.19 6.83 -34.93
N ASP A 186 0.55 5.56 -34.73
CA ASP A 186 -0.22 4.62 -33.92
C ASP A 186 0.08 4.80 -32.42
N ARG A 187 -0.93 4.73 -31.57
CA ARG A 187 -0.78 4.79 -30.11
C ARG A 187 -0.09 3.57 -29.50
N ARG A 188 0.21 2.55 -30.28
CA ARG A 188 1.03 1.37 -29.91
C ARG A 188 2.44 1.44 -30.45
N PHE A 189 2.82 2.58 -31.01
CA PHE A 189 4.19 2.83 -31.44
C PHE A 189 5.18 2.56 -30.31
N HIS A 190 6.09 1.60 -30.49
CA HIS A 190 7.02 1.13 -29.45
C HIS A 190 6.38 0.65 -28.13
N ALA A 191 5.11 0.24 -28.16
CA ALA A 191 4.47 -0.39 -26.98
C ALA A 191 4.98 -1.83 -26.81
N GLN A 192 5.90 -2.05 -25.89
CA GLN A 192 6.58 -3.35 -25.71
C GLN A 192 5.62 -4.53 -25.47
N PRO A 193 4.51 -4.39 -24.69
CA PRO A 193 3.54 -5.45 -24.51
C PRO A 193 2.49 -5.56 -25.61
N ASN A 194 2.61 -4.83 -26.76
CA ASN A 194 1.65 -4.88 -27.88
C ASN A 194 1.41 -6.32 -28.38
N ALA A 195 0.14 -6.71 -28.51
CA ALA A 195 -0.27 -8.04 -28.90
C ALA A 195 -1.75 -8.08 -29.34
N CYS A 196 -2.18 -9.22 -29.91
CA CYS A 196 -3.56 -9.54 -30.24
C CYS A 196 -3.79 -11.06 -30.10
N PHE A 197 -5.01 -11.54 -30.39
CA PHE A 197 -5.34 -12.98 -30.37
C PHE A 197 -4.40 -13.86 -31.19
N SER A 198 -3.79 -13.33 -32.28
CA SER A 198 -2.91 -14.13 -33.17
C SER A 198 -1.49 -14.27 -32.63
N CYS A 199 -1.01 -13.35 -31.81
CA CYS A 199 0.42 -13.28 -31.47
C CYS A 199 0.70 -13.04 -29.97
N GLY A 200 -0.30 -12.87 -29.14
CA GLY A 200 -0.11 -12.53 -27.75
C GLY A 200 -0.52 -13.62 -26.77
N PRO A 201 -0.50 -13.29 -25.49
CA PRO A 201 -0.96 -14.19 -24.45
C PRO A 201 -2.42 -14.61 -24.59
N HIS A 202 -2.73 -15.77 -24.06
CA HIS A 202 -4.07 -16.34 -24.05
C HIS A 202 -4.47 -16.73 -22.65
N ILE A 203 -5.76 -16.54 -22.29
CA ILE A 203 -6.31 -17.09 -21.06
C ILE A 203 -6.44 -18.60 -21.16
N THR A 204 -6.37 -19.26 -20.01
CA THR A 204 -6.51 -20.70 -19.85
C THR A 204 -7.55 -21.01 -18.77
N TRP A 205 -8.28 -22.11 -18.93
CA TRP A 205 -9.26 -22.57 -17.98
C TRP A 205 -8.98 -24.00 -17.56
N ARG A 206 -8.98 -24.26 -16.24
CA ARG A 206 -8.92 -25.59 -15.66
C ARG A 206 -9.91 -25.66 -14.51
N GLU A 207 -10.68 -26.74 -14.37
CA GLU A 207 -11.62 -26.93 -13.26
C GLU A 207 -11.56 -28.34 -12.68
N LYS A 208 -11.93 -28.50 -11.41
CA LYS A 208 -12.16 -29.82 -10.82
C LYS A 208 -13.45 -30.39 -11.37
N VAL A 209 -13.42 -31.66 -11.81
CA VAL A 209 -14.64 -32.38 -12.23
C VAL A 209 -15.18 -33.12 -11.01
N GLN A 210 -16.41 -32.79 -10.61
CA GLN A 210 -17.13 -33.57 -9.61
C GLN A 210 -17.60 -34.90 -10.23
N THR A 211 -17.04 -36.00 -9.79
CA THR A 211 -17.62 -37.32 -10.06
C THR A 211 -18.61 -37.67 -8.94
N GLY A 212 -19.79 -38.17 -9.26
CA GLY A 212 -20.96 -38.29 -8.37
C GLY A 212 -20.85 -39.26 -7.19
N THR A 213 -19.68 -39.51 -6.69
CA THR A 213 -19.35 -40.21 -5.43
C THR A 213 -18.28 -39.35 -4.74
N ASP A 214 -18.24 -39.28 -3.43
CA ASP A 214 -17.37 -38.47 -2.58
C ASP A 214 -15.84 -38.55 -2.84
N ALA A 215 -15.44 -39.14 -3.94
CA ALA A 215 -14.06 -39.23 -4.42
C ALA A 215 -13.81 -38.29 -5.61
N TRP A 216 -12.86 -37.38 -5.45
CA TRP A 216 -12.32 -36.55 -6.51
C TRP A 216 -11.43 -37.40 -7.42
N GLU A 217 -11.95 -37.90 -8.56
CA GLU A 217 -11.14 -38.57 -9.57
C GLU A 217 -10.43 -37.51 -10.46
N ARG A 218 -9.12 -37.62 -10.55
CA ARG A 218 -8.33 -36.97 -11.58
C ARG A 218 -8.76 -37.54 -12.93
N ARG A 219 -9.45 -36.75 -13.76
CA ARG A 219 -9.50 -37.09 -15.19
C ARG A 219 -8.21 -36.57 -15.83
N ASP A 220 -7.21 -37.43 -15.94
CA ASP A 220 -6.09 -37.23 -16.85
C ASP A 220 -6.67 -37.18 -18.28
N GLY A 221 -6.78 -35.97 -18.84
CA GLY A 221 -7.28 -35.79 -20.20
C GLY A 221 -8.03 -34.51 -20.53
N ILE A 222 -8.31 -33.62 -19.56
CA ILE A 222 -8.76 -32.26 -19.91
C ILE A 222 -7.52 -31.42 -20.19
N THR A 223 -7.15 -31.32 -21.44
CA THR A 223 -6.25 -30.27 -21.93
C THR A 223 -6.88 -28.95 -21.49
N PRO A 224 -6.16 -28.06 -20.79
CA PRO A 224 -6.75 -26.79 -20.36
C PRO A 224 -7.35 -26.08 -21.57
N ALA A 225 -8.59 -25.59 -21.44
CA ALA A 225 -9.18 -24.78 -22.50
C ALA A 225 -8.32 -23.53 -22.68
N VAL A 226 -7.91 -23.23 -23.93
CA VAL A 226 -7.04 -22.10 -24.27
C VAL A 226 -7.78 -21.14 -25.17
N GLY A 227 -7.87 -19.88 -24.73
CA GLY A 227 -8.57 -18.77 -25.42
C GLY A 227 -7.81 -18.21 -26.63
N THR A 228 -7.38 -19.07 -27.57
CA THR A 228 -6.59 -18.67 -28.75
C THR A 228 -7.36 -17.83 -29.78
N THR A 229 -8.67 -17.75 -29.67
CA THR A 229 -9.56 -16.89 -30.48
C THR A 229 -10.55 -16.18 -29.57
N ARG A 230 -11.17 -15.11 -30.08
CA ARG A 230 -12.21 -14.39 -29.37
C ARG A 230 -13.30 -15.32 -28.84
N GLN A 231 -13.88 -16.16 -29.71
CA GLN A 231 -14.97 -17.08 -29.32
C GLN A 231 -14.57 -18.06 -28.22
N LYS A 232 -13.34 -18.58 -28.28
CA LYS A 232 -12.82 -19.46 -27.22
C LYS A 232 -12.57 -18.69 -25.91
N SER A 233 -12.06 -17.46 -26.02
CA SER A 233 -11.84 -16.58 -24.86
C SER A 233 -13.16 -16.21 -24.20
N ASP A 234 -14.17 -15.79 -24.99
CA ASP A 234 -15.50 -15.49 -24.51
C ASP A 234 -16.15 -16.70 -23.82
N ALA A 235 -16.01 -17.90 -24.38
CA ALA A 235 -16.50 -19.13 -23.78
C ALA A 235 -15.84 -19.48 -22.43
N ILE A 236 -14.54 -19.21 -22.30
CA ILE A 236 -13.81 -19.35 -21.03
C ILE A 236 -14.32 -18.36 -20.00
N ILE A 237 -14.48 -17.09 -20.36
CA ILE A 237 -15.02 -16.05 -19.48
C ILE A 237 -16.45 -16.42 -19.04
N GLU A 238 -17.28 -16.85 -19.97
CA GLU A 238 -18.65 -17.26 -19.67
C GLU A 238 -18.68 -18.44 -18.69
N ARG A 239 -17.81 -19.45 -18.86
CA ARG A 239 -17.70 -20.58 -17.93
C ARG A 239 -17.25 -20.15 -16.54
N CYS A 240 -16.31 -19.20 -16.46
CA CYS A 240 -15.88 -18.60 -15.19
C CYS A 240 -17.06 -17.89 -14.48
N VAL A 241 -17.82 -17.09 -15.23
CA VAL A 241 -18.99 -16.36 -14.71
C VAL A 241 -20.10 -17.31 -14.27
N GLU A 242 -20.36 -18.39 -15.00
CA GLU A 242 -21.30 -19.45 -14.57
C GLU A 242 -20.93 -20.03 -13.21
N MET A 243 -19.64 -20.32 -13.01
CA MET A 243 -19.16 -20.85 -11.74
C MET A 243 -19.30 -19.83 -10.61
N LEU A 244 -18.93 -18.58 -10.84
CA LEU A 244 -19.07 -17.49 -9.85
C LEU A 244 -20.55 -17.26 -9.48
N ALA A 245 -21.43 -17.19 -10.46
CA ALA A 245 -22.87 -17.01 -10.25
C ALA A 245 -23.52 -18.20 -9.52
N ALA A 246 -22.96 -19.40 -9.70
CA ALA A 246 -23.38 -20.59 -8.95
C ALA A 246 -22.83 -20.64 -7.50
N GLY A 247 -22.06 -19.64 -7.08
CA GLY A 247 -21.45 -19.56 -5.75
C GLY A 247 -20.10 -20.27 -5.63
N GLY A 248 -19.46 -20.63 -6.74
CA GLY A 248 -18.11 -21.21 -6.76
C GLY A 248 -17.02 -20.17 -6.50
N ILE A 249 -15.82 -20.66 -6.20
CA ILE A 249 -14.62 -19.86 -5.94
C ILE A 249 -13.61 -20.12 -7.08
N VAL A 250 -13.15 -19.07 -7.74
CA VAL A 250 -12.22 -19.16 -8.88
C VAL A 250 -10.89 -18.49 -8.53
N ALA A 251 -9.79 -19.19 -8.80
CA ALA A 251 -8.45 -18.59 -8.77
C ALA A 251 -8.19 -17.90 -10.12
N ILE A 252 -7.95 -16.58 -10.12
CA ILE A 252 -7.81 -15.74 -11.31
C ILE A 252 -6.42 -15.16 -11.36
N LYS A 253 -5.65 -15.39 -12.43
CA LYS A 253 -4.31 -14.82 -12.63
C LYS A 253 -4.39 -13.33 -12.96
N GLY A 254 -3.90 -12.49 -12.07
CA GLY A 254 -3.77 -11.04 -12.21
C GLY A 254 -2.47 -10.60 -12.88
N LEU A 255 -1.99 -9.39 -12.52
CA LEU A 255 -0.70 -8.87 -12.99
C LEU A 255 0.47 -9.45 -12.19
N GLY A 256 0.42 -9.37 -10.86
CA GLY A 256 1.53 -9.77 -9.97
C GLY A 256 1.30 -11.07 -9.19
N GLY A 257 0.20 -11.76 -9.42
CA GLY A 257 -0.16 -13.00 -8.75
C GLY A 257 -1.62 -13.39 -9.00
N PHE A 258 -2.05 -14.48 -8.36
CA PHE A 258 -3.42 -14.97 -8.43
C PHE A 258 -4.32 -14.29 -7.38
N HIS A 259 -5.60 -14.15 -7.70
CA HIS A 259 -6.66 -13.77 -6.78
C HIS A 259 -7.64 -14.93 -6.59
N LEU A 260 -8.19 -15.07 -5.41
CA LEU A 260 -9.40 -15.88 -5.18
C LEU A 260 -10.62 -14.95 -5.30
N ALA A 261 -11.53 -15.30 -6.21
CA ALA A 261 -12.75 -14.55 -6.49
C ALA A 261 -13.99 -15.37 -6.18
N CYS A 262 -15.02 -14.74 -5.63
CA CYS A 262 -16.38 -15.26 -5.52
C CYS A 262 -17.40 -14.11 -5.57
N ASP A 263 -18.68 -14.41 -5.77
CA ASP A 263 -19.77 -13.42 -5.69
C ASP A 263 -19.83 -12.85 -4.26
N ALA A 264 -19.56 -11.54 -4.14
CA ALA A 264 -19.57 -10.84 -2.86
C ALA A 264 -20.97 -10.63 -2.27
N SER A 265 -22.04 -10.84 -3.06
CA SER A 265 -23.43 -10.80 -2.59
C SER A 265 -23.90 -12.14 -2.03
N ASN A 266 -23.20 -13.23 -2.35
CA ASN A 266 -23.55 -14.58 -1.96
C ASN A 266 -22.91 -14.97 -0.61
N GLU A 267 -23.68 -14.92 0.47
CA GLU A 267 -23.20 -15.23 1.83
C GLU A 267 -22.60 -16.63 1.95
N HIS A 268 -23.16 -17.62 1.24
CA HIS A 268 -22.62 -18.98 1.25
C HIS A 268 -21.23 -19.04 0.61
N ALA A 269 -21.05 -18.41 -0.56
CA ALA A 269 -19.77 -18.36 -1.26
C ALA A 269 -18.69 -17.64 -0.43
N VAL A 270 -19.06 -16.50 0.20
CA VAL A 270 -18.13 -15.73 1.04
C VAL A 270 -17.72 -16.53 2.29
N ARG A 271 -18.66 -17.21 2.96
CA ARG A 271 -18.33 -18.05 4.12
C ARG A 271 -17.48 -19.26 3.72
N ASP A 272 -17.75 -19.86 2.57
CA ASP A 272 -16.98 -20.99 2.08
C ASP A 272 -15.54 -20.56 1.74
N LEU A 273 -15.36 -19.41 1.07
CA LEU A 273 -14.05 -18.83 0.84
C LEU A 273 -13.29 -18.60 2.16
N ARG A 274 -13.93 -18.01 3.18
CA ARG A 274 -13.32 -17.81 4.50
C ARG A 274 -12.89 -19.09 5.16
N ARG A 275 -13.77 -20.12 5.14
CA ARG A 275 -13.50 -21.43 5.69
C ARG A 275 -12.29 -22.09 4.99
N ARG A 276 -12.29 -22.13 3.66
CA ARG A 276 -11.22 -22.74 2.86
C ARG A 276 -9.89 -22.01 3.06
N LYS A 277 -9.88 -20.67 3.05
CA LYS A 277 -8.69 -19.83 3.24
C LYS A 277 -8.26 -19.72 4.71
N ARG A 278 -8.99 -20.30 5.66
CA ARG A 278 -8.76 -20.18 7.13
C ARG A 278 -8.68 -18.73 7.58
N ARG A 279 -9.47 -17.85 6.95
CA ARG A 279 -9.51 -16.42 7.22
C ARG A 279 -10.80 -16.06 7.95
N SER A 280 -10.78 -16.11 9.30
CA SER A 280 -11.99 -16.00 10.12
C SER A 280 -12.65 -14.62 10.00
N ASN A 281 -12.02 -13.55 10.48
CA ASN A 281 -12.64 -12.23 10.64
C ASN A 281 -12.00 -11.12 9.79
N LYS A 282 -10.77 -11.28 9.30
CA LYS A 282 -10.10 -10.23 8.51
C LYS A 282 -10.97 -9.84 7.31
N PRO A 283 -11.33 -8.54 7.10
CA PRO A 283 -12.21 -8.11 6.03
C PRO A 283 -11.69 -8.49 4.65
N LEU A 284 -12.61 -8.65 3.69
CA LEU A 284 -12.31 -8.95 2.30
C LEU A 284 -12.53 -7.69 1.46
N ALA A 285 -11.59 -7.43 0.55
CA ALA A 285 -11.78 -6.38 -0.46
C ALA A 285 -12.72 -6.87 -1.55
N VAL A 286 -13.48 -5.93 -2.14
CA VAL A 286 -14.38 -6.22 -3.25
C VAL A 286 -14.06 -5.37 -4.47
N MET A 287 -14.28 -5.96 -5.64
CA MET A 287 -14.18 -5.29 -6.92
C MET A 287 -15.58 -5.01 -7.46
N VAL A 288 -15.81 -3.77 -7.90
CA VAL A 288 -17.04 -3.32 -8.55
C VAL A 288 -16.73 -2.81 -9.95
N GLY A 289 -17.72 -2.78 -10.85
CA GLY A 289 -17.50 -2.47 -12.26
C GLY A 289 -16.99 -1.05 -12.52
N ASP A 290 -17.48 -0.08 -11.74
CA ASP A 290 -17.23 1.35 -11.92
C ASP A 290 -17.39 2.14 -10.60
N ILE A 291 -17.20 3.45 -10.69
CA ILE A 291 -17.31 4.36 -9.54
C ILE A 291 -18.75 4.46 -9.00
N GLU A 292 -19.77 4.27 -9.85
CA GLU A 292 -21.16 4.33 -9.42
C GLU A 292 -21.53 3.08 -8.59
N GLY A 293 -20.99 1.91 -8.98
CA GLY A 293 -21.07 0.70 -8.16
C GLY A 293 -20.39 0.87 -6.80
N ALA A 294 -19.27 1.59 -6.74
CA ALA A 294 -18.60 1.92 -5.49
C ALA A 294 -19.44 2.89 -4.62
N ARG A 295 -20.02 3.93 -5.23
CA ARG A 295 -20.90 4.90 -4.56
C ARG A 295 -22.20 4.28 -4.03
N ALA A 296 -22.68 3.22 -4.66
CA ALA A 296 -23.84 2.48 -4.17
C ALA A 296 -23.56 1.78 -2.83
N LEU A 297 -22.31 1.42 -2.56
CA LEU A 297 -21.88 0.71 -1.35
C LEU A 297 -21.30 1.63 -0.29
N CYS A 298 -20.59 2.70 -0.70
CA CYS A 298 -19.79 3.55 0.18
C CYS A 298 -20.03 5.03 -0.08
N THR A 299 -19.78 5.86 0.93
CA THR A 299 -19.62 7.30 0.76
C THR A 299 -18.21 7.54 0.22
N ILE A 300 -18.08 8.37 -0.82
CA ILE A 300 -16.84 8.59 -1.55
C ILE A 300 -16.65 10.09 -1.75
N ASP A 301 -15.56 10.65 -1.25
CA ASP A 301 -15.14 12.02 -1.52
C ASP A 301 -14.34 12.13 -2.83
N GLU A 302 -13.92 13.35 -3.20
CA GLU A 302 -13.22 13.62 -4.47
C GLU A 302 -11.84 12.96 -4.49
N ALA A 303 -11.07 13.03 -3.40
CA ALA A 303 -9.75 12.42 -3.30
C ALA A 303 -9.83 10.88 -3.36
N GLU A 304 -10.83 10.28 -2.72
CA GLU A 304 -11.11 8.84 -2.78
C GLU A 304 -11.53 8.42 -4.21
N ALA A 305 -12.33 9.24 -4.89
CA ALA A 305 -12.75 8.99 -6.27
C ALA A 305 -11.56 9.05 -7.24
N GLU A 306 -10.66 10.02 -7.09
CA GLU A 306 -9.43 10.13 -7.89
C GLU A 306 -8.53 8.90 -7.71
N LEU A 307 -8.35 8.40 -6.49
CA LEU A 307 -7.60 7.17 -6.22
C LEU A 307 -8.21 5.95 -6.92
N LEU A 308 -9.53 5.80 -6.86
CA LEU A 308 -10.23 4.68 -7.48
C LEU A 308 -10.17 4.70 -9.01
N THR A 309 -10.28 5.89 -9.63
CA THR A 309 -10.37 6.04 -11.09
C THR A 309 -9.03 6.32 -11.76
N GLY A 310 -8.01 6.66 -11.00
CA GLY A 310 -6.67 6.97 -11.48
C GLY A 310 -5.95 5.79 -12.15
N SER A 311 -4.71 6.01 -12.56
CA SER A 311 -3.90 5.02 -13.28
C SER A 311 -3.38 3.88 -12.38
N ILE A 312 -3.41 4.04 -11.06
CA ILE A 312 -2.97 3.03 -10.08
C ILE A 312 -4.12 2.10 -9.72
N ARG A 313 -5.33 2.63 -9.45
CA ARG A 313 -6.52 1.89 -9.00
C ARG A 313 -6.23 0.96 -7.81
N PRO A 314 -5.77 1.49 -6.67
CA PRO A 314 -5.52 0.68 -5.49
C PRO A 314 -6.83 0.20 -4.86
N ILE A 315 -6.74 -0.67 -3.86
CA ILE A 315 -7.83 -0.89 -2.92
C ILE A 315 -7.94 0.37 -2.06
N VAL A 316 -9.09 1.06 -2.07
CA VAL A 316 -9.35 2.21 -1.22
C VAL A 316 -10.27 1.80 -0.07
N LEU A 317 -9.87 2.12 1.16
CA LEU A 317 -10.68 1.87 2.36
C LEU A 317 -11.70 2.99 2.52
N LEU A 318 -12.97 2.68 2.26
CA LEU A 318 -14.08 3.64 2.16
C LEU A 318 -15.10 3.42 3.25
N ARG A 319 -15.78 4.49 3.70
CA ARG A 319 -16.89 4.42 4.66
C ARG A 319 -18.12 3.79 4.02
N ARG A 320 -18.64 2.73 4.66
CA ARG A 320 -19.86 2.07 4.20
C ARG A 320 -21.06 2.97 4.41
N ARG A 321 -21.98 3.01 3.43
CA ARG A 321 -23.30 3.63 3.61
C ARG A 321 -24.16 2.81 4.56
N LYS A 322 -24.91 3.47 5.46
CA LYS A 322 -25.92 2.81 6.29
C LYS A 322 -27.10 2.37 5.42
N GLN A 323 -27.77 1.29 5.84
CA GLN A 323 -28.90 0.73 5.08
C GLN A 323 -30.04 1.73 4.92
N ASP A 324 -30.31 2.54 5.96
CA ASP A 324 -31.36 3.56 5.96
C ASP A 324 -31.04 4.74 5.00
N GLU A 325 -29.78 5.05 4.74
CA GLU A 325 -29.34 6.07 3.79
C GLU A 325 -29.43 5.60 2.33
N ARG A 326 -29.47 4.28 2.09
CA ARG A 326 -29.63 3.68 0.77
C ARG A 326 -31.06 3.86 0.22
N ASP A 327 -32.04 3.95 1.08
CA ASP A 327 -33.46 4.02 0.72
C ASP A 327 -34.00 5.46 0.60
N GLY A 328 -33.32 6.46 1.18
CA GLY A 328 -33.81 7.85 1.31
C GLY A 328 -33.49 8.80 0.14
N GLU A 329 -32.36 8.67 -0.53
CA GLU A 329 -31.91 9.65 -1.53
C GLU A 329 -32.52 9.46 -2.94
N TRP A 330 -33.16 8.34 -3.25
CA TRP A 330 -33.78 8.10 -4.56
C TRP A 330 -35.26 8.45 -4.60
N GLY A 331 -35.87 8.80 -3.46
CA GLY A 331 -37.23 9.28 -3.38
C GLY A 331 -37.43 10.77 -3.70
N SER A 332 -36.36 11.57 -3.63
CA SER A 332 -36.44 13.04 -3.72
C SER A 332 -36.10 13.66 -5.11
N ALA A 333 -35.63 12.86 -6.07
CA ALA A 333 -35.25 13.37 -7.40
C ALA A 333 -36.38 13.35 -8.46
N GLN A 334 -37.60 12.99 -8.11
CA GLN A 334 -38.76 13.09 -9.02
C GLN A 334 -39.87 13.92 -8.38
N GLY A 335 -39.80 15.24 -8.45
CA GLY A 335 -40.87 16.09 -8.04
C GLY A 335 -40.55 17.54 -7.80
N GLU A 336 -39.99 18.25 -8.76
CA GLU A 336 -40.19 19.69 -8.85
C GLU A 336 -40.42 20.09 -10.31
N GLY A 337 -41.70 20.33 -10.65
CA GLY A 337 -42.11 20.86 -11.97
C GLY A 337 -43.59 21.00 -12.11
N GLY A 338 -44.15 22.13 -11.64
CA GLY A 338 -45.36 22.73 -12.31
C GLY A 338 -46.66 22.70 -11.56
N SER A 339 -46.89 23.71 -10.75
CA SER A 339 -48.10 24.57 -10.57
C SER A 339 -49.50 24.07 -10.90
N ASP A 340 -50.35 24.21 -9.89
CA ASP A 340 -51.67 24.85 -9.86
C ASP A 340 -52.83 24.38 -10.77
N HIS A 341 -53.86 23.85 -10.15
CA HIS A 341 -55.26 24.20 -10.17
C HIS A 341 -56.16 23.04 -9.72
N SER A 342 -56.83 23.23 -8.56
CA SER A 342 -58.10 22.54 -8.23
C SER A 342 -59.28 23.04 -9.11
N PRO A 343 -60.37 22.28 -9.29
CA PRO A 343 -61.32 22.03 -8.22
C PRO A 343 -62.14 20.70 -8.26
N LYS A 344 -62.63 20.35 -7.09
CA LYS A 344 -63.77 19.51 -6.68
C LYS A 344 -64.72 18.88 -7.75
N GLY A 345 -65.00 17.59 -7.50
CA GLY A 345 -66.19 16.95 -8.11
C GLY A 345 -66.40 15.51 -7.71
N ASN A 346 -67.42 15.23 -6.95
CA ASN A 346 -68.05 14.03 -6.45
C ASN A 346 -68.21 12.84 -7.39
N GLY A 347 -68.18 11.64 -6.85
CA GLY A 347 -69.23 10.64 -7.08
C GLY A 347 -68.80 9.29 -7.66
N SER A 348 -68.93 8.27 -6.82
CA SER A 348 -69.53 6.95 -7.01
C SER A 348 -68.91 5.86 -7.89
N SER A 349 -68.88 4.72 -7.23
CA SER A 349 -69.05 3.33 -7.66
C SER A 349 -67.91 2.53 -8.33
N ARG A 350 -67.56 1.46 -7.61
CA ARG A 350 -66.84 0.23 -8.05
C ARG A 350 -67.54 -0.45 -9.24
N PRO A 351 -66.81 -1.26 -10.03
CA PRO A 351 -66.69 -2.67 -9.68
C PRO A 351 -65.30 -3.28 -9.81
N GLU A 352 -65.19 -4.44 -9.17
CA GLU A 352 -64.08 -5.35 -9.11
C GLU A 352 -63.73 -5.94 -10.47
N GLY A 353 -62.41 -6.15 -10.71
CA GLY A 353 -61.91 -6.83 -11.90
C GLY A 353 -60.42 -7.10 -11.81
N ASP A 354 -60.17 -8.31 -11.37
CA ASP A 354 -59.05 -9.25 -11.66
C ASP A 354 -57.62 -8.76 -11.68
N GLY A 355 -56.89 -9.29 -10.75
CA GLY A 355 -55.44 -9.10 -10.57
C GLY A 355 -54.59 -9.81 -11.62
N SER A 356 -53.71 -9.08 -12.24
CA SER A 356 -52.46 -9.69 -12.72
C SER A 356 -51.30 -8.86 -12.23
N ASP A 357 -50.61 -9.45 -11.31
CA ASP A 357 -49.31 -9.01 -10.80
C ASP A 357 -48.36 -8.59 -11.93
N ARG A 358 -48.14 -7.29 -12.06
CA ARG A 358 -46.99 -6.69 -12.69
C ARG A 358 -46.40 -5.66 -11.74
N SER A 359 -45.78 -6.14 -10.68
CA SER A 359 -44.96 -5.31 -9.82
C SER A 359 -43.57 -5.90 -9.71
N ASN A 360 -42.58 -5.02 -9.83
CA ASN A 360 -41.17 -5.17 -9.42
C ASN A 360 -40.28 -6.00 -10.32
N SER A 361 -39.83 -5.40 -11.41
CA SER A 361 -38.60 -5.79 -12.11
C SER A 361 -37.48 -4.70 -12.07
N SER A 362 -37.57 -3.69 -11.21
CA SER A 362 -36.56 -2.61 -11.11
C SER A 362 -35.72 -2.59 -9.82
N GLU A 363 -35.96 -3.48 -8.87
CA GLU A 363 -35.15 -3.57 -7.63
C GLU A 363 -33.92 -4.49 -7.70
N SER A 364 -33.75 -5.27 -8.78
CA SER A 364 -32.71 -6.31 -8.85
C SER A 364 -31.36 -5.90 -9.41
N SER A 365 -31.11 -4.60 -9.68
CA SER A 365 -29.88 -4.13 -10.34
C SER A 365 -28.88 -3.41 -9.41
N ARG A 366 -29.03 -3.48 -8.09
CA ARG A 366 -28.14 -2.79 -7.16
C ARG A 366 -27.06 -3.71 -6.60
N PRO A 367 -25.80 -3.23 -6.49
CA PRO A 367 -24.76 -3.96 -5.76
C PRO A 367 -25.21 -4.22 -4.32
N SER A 368 -25.17 -5.47 -3.89
CA SER A 368 -25.40 -5.88 -2.50
C SER A 368 -24.15 -6.60 -1.97
N LEU A 369 -24.01 -6.68 -0.66
CA LEU A 369 -22.89 -7.36 -0.01
C LEU A 369 -23.40 -8.35 1.04
N ALA A 370 -22.83 -9.53 1.01
CA ALA A 370 -22.99 -10.49 2.06
C ALA A 370 -22.39 -9.96 3.39
N PRO A 371 -23.08 -10.15 4.53
CA PRO A 371 -22.58 -9.69 5.84
C PRO A 371 -21.16 -10.15 6.12
N SER A 372 -20.82 -11.38 5.76
CA SER A 372 -19.49 -11.93 5.98
C SER A 372 -18.37 -11.29 5.13
N VAL A 373 -18.62 -10.34 4.24
CA VAL A 373 -17.55 -9.62 3.52
C VAL A 373 -16.72 -8.78 4.46
N ALA A 374 -17.36 -7.99 5.30
CA ALA A 374 -16.68 -7.07 6.22
C ALA A 374 -17.30 -7.03 7.62
N PHE A 375 -18.27 -7.92 7.92
CA PHE A 375 -19.02 -7.94 9.17
C PHE A 375 -19.56 -6.54 9.54
N ASP A 376 -19.41 -6.12 10.80
CA ASP A 376 -19.88 -4.83 11.30
C ASP A 376 -18.83 -3.71 11.21
N LEU A 377 -17.79 -3.90 10.38
CA LEU A 377 -16.80 -2.85 10.19
C LEU A 377 -17.40 -1.66 9.43
N PRO A 378 -17.06 -0.43 9.83
CA PRO A 378 -17.57 0.79 9.20
C PRO A 378 -16.93 1.10 7.85
N GLU A 379 -15.84 0.42 7.52
CA GLU A 379 -15.09 0.60 6.27
C GLU A 379 -15.09 -0.68 5.44
N LEU A 380 -14.96 -0.49 4.13
CA LEU A 380 -14.87 -1.54 3.13
C LEU A 380 -13.73 -1.23 2.16
N GLY A 381 -12.91 -2.21 1.86
CA GLY A 381 -11.92 -2.11 0.79
C GLY A 381 -12.58 -2.28 -0.58
N ILE A 382 -12.62 -1.20 -1.37
CA ILE A 382 -13.16 -1.18 -2.74
C ILE A 382 -12.01 -1.03 -3.74
N MET A 383 -12.08 -1.74 -4.86
CA MET A 383 -11.22 -1.53 -6.02
C MET A 383 -12.04 -1.57 -7.30
N LEU A 384 -11.54 -0.88 -8.34
CA LEU A 384 -12.06 -0.95 -9.70
C LEU A 384 -11.20 -1.88 -10.56
N PRO A 385 -11.72 -2.45 -11.66
CA PRO A 385 -10.93 -3.28 -12.58
C PRO A 385 -9.77 -2.48 -13.15
N TYR A 386 -8.58 -3.07 -13.14
CA TYR A 386 -7.34 -2.45 -13.64
C TYR A 386 -6.71 -3.24 -14.79
N THR A 387 -7.20 -4.46 -15.07
CA THR A 387 -6.78 -5.24 -16.24
C THR A 387 -7.93 -5.41 -17.22
N PRO A 388 -7.66 -5.57 -18.52
CA PRO A 388 -8.71 -5.84 -19.51
C PRO A 388 -9.53 -7.10 -19.19
N LEU A 389 -8.89 -8.15 -18.66
CA LEU A 389 -9.59 -9.37 -18.23
C LEU A 389 -10.62 -9.09 -17.12
N GLN A 390 -10.27 -8.28 -16.12
CA GLN A 390 -11.19 -7.92 -15.04
C GLN A 390 -12.40 -7.12 -15.56
N HIS A 391 -12.18 -6.20 -16.53
CA HIS A 391 -13.26 -5.47 -17.17
C HIS A 391 -14.23 -6.40 -17.93
N LEU A 392 -13.71 -7.36 -18.70
CA LEU A 392 -14.51 -8.36 -19.41
C LEU A 392 -15.29 -9.24 -18.43
N LEU A 393 -14.61 -9.70 -17.35
CA LEU A 393 -15.20 -10.57 -16.35
C LEU A 393 -16.37 -9.87 -15.62
N LEU A 394 -16.16 -8.63 -15.14
CA LEU A 394 -17.21 -7.90 -14.45
C LEU A 394 -18.39 -7.53 -15.37
N ALA A 395 -18.12 -7.18 -16.64
CA ALA A 395 -19.19 -6.94 -17.62
C ALA A 395 -20.05 -8.20 -17.84
N ALA A 396 -19.40 -9.37 -17.97
CA ALA A 396 -20.10 -10.64 -18.13
C ALA A 396 -20.82 -11.08 -16.83
N CYS A 397 -20.24 -10.82 -15.66
CA CYS A 397 -20.87 -11.05 -14.35
C CYS A 397 -22.15 -10.20 -14.20
N ALA A 398 -22.07 -8.90 -14.53
CA ALA A 398 -23.21 -7.98 -14.44
C ALA A 398 -24.39 -8.43 -15.33
N ALA A 399 -24.11 -9.00 -16.51
CA ALA A 399 -25.13 -9.57 -17.40
C ALA A 399 -25.88 -10.75 -16.77
N ARG A 400 -25.34 -11.36 -15.70
CA ARG A 400 -25.95 -12.46 -14.94
C ARG A 400 -26.38 -12.03 -13.52
N GLY A 401 -26.39 -10.73 -13.23
CA GLY A 401 -26.83 -10.19 -11.94
C GLY A 401 -25.77 -10.23 -10.83
N VAL A 402 -24.51 -10.53 -11.13
CA VAL A 402 -23.39 -10.48 -10.20
C VAL A 402 -22.63 -9.17 -10.40
N TYR A 403 -22.81 -8.20 -9.50
CA TYR A 403 -22.27 -6.83 -9.63
C TYR A 403 -21.02 -6.59 -8.80
N THR A 404 -20.74 -7.46 -7.85
CA THR A 404 -19.62 -7.33 -6.91
C THR A 404 -18.88 -8.67 -6.76
N LEU A 405 -17.57 -8.64 -6.87
CA LEU A 405 -16.74 -9.82 -6.62
C LEU A 405 -15.82 -9.58 -5.42
N VAL A 406 -15.76 -10.53 -4.50
CA VAL A 406 -14.61 -10.60 -3.61
C VAL A 406 -13.36 -10.81 -4.45
N MET A 407 -12.31 -10.03 -4.18
CA MET A 407 -10.99 -10.24 -4.78
C MET A 407 -9.96 -10.24 -3.65
N THR A 408 -9.46 -11.41 -3.29
CA THR A 408 -8.43 -11.56 -2.25
C THR A 408 -7.21 -12.29 -2.79
N SER A 409 -6.04 -12.11 -2.20
CA SER A 409 -4.79 -12.75 -2.62
C SER A 409 -4.95 -14.28 -2.76
N GLY A 410 -4.43 -14.84 -3.86
CA GLY A 410 -4.41 -16.28 -4.14
C GLY A 410 -3.23 -16.94 -3.45
N ASN A 411 -3.37 -17.22 -2.17
CA ASN A 411 -2.36 -17.88 -1.33
C ASN A 411 -3.05 -18.68 -0.21
N VAL A 412 -2.35 -19.63 0.34
CA VAL A 412 -2.65 -20.14 1.67
C VAL A 412 -2.40 -19.02 2.69
N SER A 413 -3.12 -19.00 3.82
CA SER A 413 -2.98 -17.94 4.83
C SER A 413 -1.54 -17.82 5.30
N GLU A 414 -1.03 -16.59 5.36
CA GLU A 414 0.33 -16.23 5.80
C GLU A 414 1.47 -16.69 4.85
N GLU A 415 1.15 -17.20 3.66
CA GLU A 415 2.11 -17.47 2.59
C GLU A 415 2.12 -16.36 1.52
N PRO A 416 3.16 -16.29 0.67
CA PRO A 416 3.17 -15.37 -0.45
C PRO A 416 2.10 -15.66 -1.50
N ILE A 417 1.67 -14.64 -2.25
CA ILE A 417 0.71 -14.81 -3.35
C ILE A 417 1.31 -15.69 -4.46
N GLU A 418 0.52 -16.61 -5.01
CA GLU A 418 0.96 -17.50 -6.09
C GLU A 418 1.15 -16.74 -7.41
N THR A 419 2.19 -17.09 -8.16
CA THR A 419 2.55 -16.47 -9.45
C THR A 419 2.69 -17.48 -10.59
N ASP A 420 2.98 -18.76 -10.29
CA ASP A 420 3.12 -19.84 -11.25
C ASP A 420 1.80 -20.61 -11.42
N ASP A 421 1.43 -20.92 -12.68
CA ASP A 421 0.16 -21.61 -12.99
C ASP A 421 0.12 -23.05 -12.46
N GLY A 422 1.27 -23.74 -12.40
CA GLY A 422 1.37 -25.11 -11.88
C GLY A 422 1.24 -25.16 -10.37
N LEU A 423 1.96 -24.26 -9.67
CA LEU A 423 1.87 -24.13 -8.21
C LEU A 423 0.50 -23.61 -7.79
N ALA A 424 -0.05 -22.62 -8.51
CA ALA A 424 -1.42 -22.14 -8.25
C ALA A 424 -2.46 -23.26 -8.42
N TRP A 425 -2.30 -24.13 -9.43
CA TRP A 425 -3.17 -25.29 -9.56
C TRP A 425 -3.03 -26.24 -8.35
N ALA A 426 -1.81 -26.60 -7.97
CA ALA A 426 -1.55 -27.51 -6.87
C ALA A 426 -2.04 -26.94 -5.52
N HIS A 427 -1.66 -25.72 -5.19
CA HIS A 427 -1.94 -25.12 -3.88
C HIS A 427 -3.37 -24.59 -3.77
N LEU A 428 -3.88 -23.91 -4.80
CA LEU A 428 -5.18 -23.25 -4.71
C LEU A 428 -6.32 -24.18 -5.12
N VAL A 429 -6.17 -24.98 -6.18
CA VAL A 429 -7.26 -25.82 -6.68
C VAL A 429 -7.20 -27.23 -6.09
N GLU A 430 -6.10 -27.97 -6.21
CA GLU A 430 -5.95 -29.29 -5.59
C GLU A 430 -5.95 -29.17 -4.06
N GLY A 431 -5.33 -28.11 -3.49
CA GLY A 431 -5.38 -27.78 -2.07
C GLY A 431 -6.76 -27.37 -1.55
N GLY A 432 -7.75 -27.20 -2.42
CA GLY A 432 -9.16 -27.01 -2.05
C GLY A 432 -9.57 -25.57 -1.73
N LEU A 433 -8.75 -24.56 -2.04
CA LEU A 433 -9.09 -23.13 -1.85
C LEU A 433 -10.03 -22.63 -2.94
N ALA A 434 -9.85 -23.11 -4.18
CA ALA A 434 -10.67 -22.74 -5.34
C ALA A 434 -11.25 -23.97 -6.04
N ASP A 435 -12.30 -23.76 -6.83
CA ASP A 435 -12.96 -24.82 -7.61
C ASP A 435 -12.40 -24.90 -9.03
N ALA A 436 -11.84 -23.78 -9.52
CA ALA A 436 -11.24 -23.67 -10.84
C ALA A 436 -10.12 -22.60 -10.87
N LEU A 437 -9.34 -22.63 -11.95
CA LEU A 437 -8.28 -21.72 -12.25
C LEU A 437 -8.47 -21.05 -13.62
N LEU A 438 -8.62 -19.73 -13.61
CA LEU A 438 -8.54 -18.86 -14.78
C LEU A 438 -7.10 -18.30 -14.86
N GLY A 439 -6.24 -19.00 -15.60
CA GLY A 439 -4.84 -18.69 -15.80
C GLY A 439 -4.57 -17.96 -17.11
N ASN A 440 -3.30 -17.77 -17.42
CA ASN A 440 -2.83 -17.33 -18.73
C ASN A 440 -1.37 -17.73 -18.94
N ASN A 441 -0.93 -17.79 -20.19
CA ASN A 441 0.43 -18.23 -20.57
C ASN A 441 1.49 -17.12 -20.54
N ARG A 442 1.22 -15.92 -20.01
CA ARG A 442 2.23 -14.90 -19.75
C ARG A 442 2.84 -15.09 -18.37
N ALA A 443 4.17 -15.20 -18.31
CA ALA A 443 4.89 -15.32 -17.05
C ALA A 443 4.81 -14.02 -16.22
N ILE A 444 4.64 -14.15 -14.91
CA ILE A 444 4.81 -13.10 -13.92
C ILE A 444 6.25 -13.17 -13.43
N LEU A 445 7.02 -12.10 -13.62
CA LEU A 445 8.44 -12.03 -13.27
C LEU A 445 8.68 -11.39 -11.89
N THR A 446 7.72 -10.63 -11.41
CA THR A 446 7.77 -10.01 -10.08
C THR A 446 6.46 -10.26 -9.36
N ARG A 447 6.55 -10.86 -8.20
CA ARG A 447 5.44 -11.09 -7.25
C ARG A 447 4.93 -9.76 -6.69
N TYR A 448 3.59 -9.61 -6.56
CA TYR A 448 3.04 -8.28 -6.35
C TYR A 448 1.61 -8.33 -5.79
N ASP A 449 1.40 -7.80 -4.61
CA ASP A 449 0.06 -7.62 -4.03
C ASP A 449 -0.61 -6.34 -4.56
N ASP A 450 -1.93 -6.22 -4.33
CA ASP A 450 -2.62 -4.95 -4.52
C ASP A 450 -2.28 -3.96 -3.43
N SER A 451 -2.07 -2.70 -3.81
CA SER A 451 -1.91 -1.61 -2.86
C SER A 451 -3.21 -1.30 -2.14
N VAL A 452 -3.09 -0.88 -0.88
CA VAL A 452 -4.21 -0.44 -0.04
C VAL A 452 -3.95 0.98 0.40
N VAL A 453 -4.91 1.87 0.19
CA VAL A 453 -4.80 3.30 0.50
C VAL A 453 -6.03 3.74 1.29
N ARG A 454 -5.87 4.70 2.16
CA ARG A 454 -6.93 5.39 2.89
C ARG A 454 -6.75 6.89 2.74
N VAL A 455 -7.83 7.66 2.73
CA VAL A 455 -7.78 9.12 2.82
C VAL A 455 -8.06 9.55 4.25
N VAL A 456 -7.16 10.33 4.84
CA VAL A 456 -7.32 10.92 6.16
C VAL A 456 -7.02 12.41 6.05
N ASP A 457 -7.93 13.25 6.51
CA ASP A 457 -7.77 14.71 6.48
C ASP A 457 -7.49 15.25 5.07
N GLY A 458 -8.16 14.67 4.05
CA GLY A 458 -7.99 15.02 2.63
C GLY A 458 -6.71 14.53 1.95
N HIS A 459 -5.88 13.75 2.65
CA HIS A 459 -4.61 13.23 2.12
C HIS A 459 -4.62 11.71 1.97
N ALA A 460 -4.15 11.24 0.82
CA ALA A 460 -3.93 9.81 0.60
C ALA A 460 -2.82 9.28 1.52
N MET A 461 -3.08 8.21 2.23
CA MET A 461 -2.16 7.54 3.13
C MET A 461 -2.07 6.06 2.76
N PRO A 462 -0.91 5.58 2.29
CA PRO A 462 -0.72 4.17 1.99
C PRO A 462 -0.80 3.31 3.26
N VAL A 463 -1.64 2.29 3.23
CA VAL A 463 -1.68 1.20 4.22
C VAL A 463 -0.80 0.03 3.76
N ARG A 464 -0.76 -0.20 2.44
CA ARG A 464 0.14 -1.14 1.76
C ARG A 464 0.63 -0.53 0.46
N ARG A 465 1.94 -0.44 0.29
CA ARG A 465 2.58 0.04 -0.93
C ARG A 465 3.05 -1.17 -1.75
N ALA A 466 2.38 -1.41 -2.88
CA ALA A 466 2.64 -2.54 -3.78
C ALA A 466 2.30 -2.14 -5.23
N ARG A 467 1.34 -2.80 -5.90
CA ARG A 467 0.97 -2.54 -7.30
C ARG A 467 0.64 -1.06 -7.55
N GLY A 468 1.27 -0.51 -8.59
CA GLY A 468 1.10 0.87 -9.02
C GLY A 468 1.98 1.90 -8.28
N TYR A 469 2.59 1.52 -7.15
CA TYR A 469 3.54 2.36 -6.41
C TYR A 469 4.99 1.83 -6.48
N ALA A 470 5.22 0.56 -6.20
CA ALA A 470 6.54 -0.04 -6.39
C ALA A 470 6.74 -0.38 -7.88
N PRO A 471 7.94 -0.28 -8.42
CA PRO A 471 9.23 -0.03 -7.77
C PRO A 471 9.66 1.45 -7.79
N GLN A 472 8.72 2.38 -7.94
CA GLN A 472 9.06 3.81 -7.96
C GLN A 472 9.85 4.17 -6.69
N PRO A 473 11.07 4.73 -6.83
CA PRO A 473 11.88 5.09 -5.68
C PRO A 473 11.27 6.26 -4.90
N LEU A 474 11.66 6.35 -3.66
CA LEU A 474 11.41 7.47 -2.77
C LEU A 474 12.71 8.28 -2.64
N ASP A 475 12.60 9.59 -2.52
CA ASP A 475 13.77 10.43 -2.38
C ASP A 475 14.24 10.46 -0.91
N LEU A 476 15.55 10.44 -0.70
CA LEU A 476 16.19 10.72 0.58
C LEU A 476 16.84 12.11 0.52
N PRO A 477 16.72 12.92 1.57
CA PRO A 477 17.27 14.27 1.58
C PRO A 477 18.81 14.24 1.50
N PRO A 478 19.45 15.33 1.04
CA PRO A 478 20.90 15.43 1.09
C PRO A 478 21.40 15.30 2.53
N CYS A 479 22.61 14.73 2.68
CA CYS A 479 23.27 14.68 3.97
C CYS A 479 23.49 16.11 4.51
N ALA A 480 23.30 16.30 5.82
CA ALA A 480 23.58 17.56 6.46
C ALA A 480 25.05 17.95 6.26
N PRO A 481 25.36 19.20 5.87
CA PRO A 481 26.73 19.62 5.68
C PRO A 481 27.50 19.54 7.01
N ASN A 482 28.57 18.77 7.06
CA ASN A 482 29.53 18.82 8.14
C ASN A 482 30.32 20.16 8.02
N GLU A 483 30.38 20.95 9.06
CA GLU A 483 31.08 22.25 9.00
C GLU A 483 32.56 22.14 8.57
N GLU A 484 33.20 20.99 8.86
CA GLU A 484 34.58 20.69 8.43
C GLU A 484 34.69 20.24 6.97
N ALA A 485 33.61 19.70 6.37
CA ALA A 485 33.58 19.17 5.00
C ALA A 485 33.30 20.23 3.90
N GLN A 486 32.96 21.47 4.27
CA GLN A 486 32.79 22.59 3.31
C GLN A 486 34.05 23.01 2.60
N GLN A 487 35.24 22.47 2.94
CA GLN A 487 36.54 22.82 2.36
C GLN A 487 37.05 21.85 1.30
N SER A 488 36.31 20.80 0.94
CA SER A 488 36.72 19.86 -0.11
C SER A 488 35.84 20.03 -1.36
N ASP A 489 36.45 20.48 -2.44
CA ASP A 489 35.87 20.68 -3.79
C ASP A 489 35.60 19.34 -4.55
N GLY A 490 35.44 18.21 -3.88
CA GLY A 490 35.19 16.92 -4.51
C GLY A 490 33.72 16.45 -4.37
N PRO A 491 33.18 15.68 -5.34
CA PRO A 491 31.87 15.10 -5.20
C PRO A 491 31.85 14.15 -3.97
N ARG A 492 30.85 14.30 -3.08
CA ARG A 492 30.63 13.43 -1.92
C ARG A 492 30.07 12.08 -2.36
N SER A 493 30.79 11.30 -3.17
CA SER A 493 30.32 10.05 -3.75
C SER A 493 30.65 8.79 -2.96
N ASP A 494 31.12 8.89 -1.72
CA ASP A 494 31.66 7.72 -0.99
C ASP A 494 30.66 7.02 -0.07
N ILE A 495 29.37 7.42 -0.07
CA ILE A 495 28.35 6.68 0.69
C ILE A 495 28.00 5.41 -0.09
N PRO A 496 28.22 4.23 0.50
CA PRO A 496 27.96 2.98 -0.18
C PRO A 496 26.47 2.73 -0.41
N CYS A 497 26.11 1.96 -1.43
CA CYS A 497 24.76 1.41 -1.55
C CYS A 497 24.39 0.64 -0.27
N ILE A 498 23.27 0.98 0.33
CA ILE A 498 22.77 0.39 1.57
C ILE A 498 21.61 -0.54 1.25
N LEU A 499 21.64 -1.78 1.77
CA LEU A 499 20.46 -2.63 1.85
C LEU A 499 19.85 -2.51 3.25
N ALA A 500 18.66 -1.95 3.34
CA ALA A 500 17.83 -1.98 4.53
C ALA A 500 16.92 -3.21 4.49
N CYS A 501 17.05 -4.08 5.49
CA CYS A 501 16.45 -5.41 5.52
C CYS A 501 14.96 -5.40 5.94
N GLY A 502 14.48 -4.28 6.47
CA GLY A 502 13.09 -4.09 6.89
C GLY A 502 12.72 -4.83 8.18
N PRO A 503 11.43 -4.82 8.52
CA PRO A 503 10.88 -5.47 9.71
C PRO A 503 10.54 -6.93 9.45
N GLU A 504 9.97 -7.62 10.44
CA GLU A 504 9.37 -8.94 10.27
C GLU A 504 7.95 -8.86 9.72
N GLN A 505 7.12 -7.98 10.26
CA GLN A 505 5.73 -7.80 9.82
C GLN A 505 5.61 -6.78 8.70
N LYS A 506 4.72 -7.02 7.74
CA LYS A 506 4.47 -6.14 6.57
C LYS A 506 5.78 -5.79 5.85
N ALA A 507 6.69 -6.75 5.79
CA ALA A 507 8.06 -6.55 5.35
C ALA A 507 8.17 -5.94 3.97
N THR A 508 9.13 -5.03 3.86
CA THR A 508 9.71 -4.47 2.64
C THR A 508 11.21 -4.47 2.79
N ILE A 509 11.93 -4.35 1.70
CA ILE A 509 13.37 -4.03 1.69
C ILE A 509 13.60 -2.69 1.00
N ALA A 510 14.74 -2.07 1.23
CA ALA A 510 15.12 -0.85 0.52
C ALA A 510 16.59 -0.90 0.10
N LEU A 511 16.87 -0.37 -1.10
CA LEU A 511 18.22 -0.19 -1.64
C LEU A 511 18.43 1.29 -1.94
N THR A 512 19.62 1.84 -1.64
CA THR A 512 19.92 3.25 -1.89
C THR A 512 20.85 3.43 -3.09
N ARG A 513 20.65 4.56 -3.81
CA ARG A 513 21.57 5.04 -4.86
C ARG A 513 21.80 6.52 -4.63
N GLU A 514 23.05 6.92 -4.40
CA GLU A 514 23.43 8.33 -4.25
C GLU A 514 23.22 9.10 -5.54
N GLN A 515 22.91 10.40 -5.42
CA GLN A 515 22.73 11.32 -6.52
C GLN A 515 23.84 12.40 -6.49
N PRO A 516 24.18 13.00 -7.65
CA PRO A 516 25.24 14.01 -7.72
C PRO A 516 24.99 15.26 -6.86
N ASP A 517 23.73 15.56 -6.54
CA ASP A 517 23.35 16.71 -5.69
C ASP A 517 23.46 16.41 -4.18
N GLY A 518 23.93 15.22 -3.83
CA GLY A 518 24.07 14.76 -2.44
C GLY A 518 22.77 14.22 -1.82
N SER A 519 21.67 14.16 -2.57
CA SER A 519 20.46 13.39 -2.22
C SER A 519 20.65 11.90 -2.57
N ALA A 520 19.68 11.06 -2.31
CA ALA A 520 19.70 9.68 -2.77
C ALA A 520 18.31 9.20 -3.18
N LEU A 521 18.28 8.25 -4.11
CA LEU A 521 17.08 7.47 -4.41
C LEU A 521 17.04 6.22 -3.52
N CYS A 522 15.88 5.96 -2.94
CA CYS A 522 15.62 4.79 -2.12
C CYS A 522 14.59 3.89 -2.80
N PHE A 523 15.05 2.76 -3.32
CA PHE A 523 14.23 1.76 -4.00
C PHE A 523 13.59 0.84 -2.97
N VAL A 524 12.37 1.18 -2.56
CA VAL A 524 11.60 0.36 -1.62
C VAL A 524 10.83 -0.70 -2.41
N SER A 525 10.99 -1.97 -2.02
CA SER A 525 10.28 -3.09 -2.65
C SER A 525 8.76 -2.98 -2.48
N GLN A 526 8.05 -3.79 -3.22
CA GLN A 526 6.65 -4.10 -2.92
C GLN A 526 6.54 -4.75 -1.53
N HIS A 527 5.34 -4.69 -0.95
CA HIS A 527 5.00 -5.48 0.23
C HIS A 527 5.29 -6.97 -0.01
N ILE A 528 6.04 -7.58 0.88
CA ILE A 528 6.47 -9.00 0.79
C ILE A 528 5.54 -9.89 1.63
N GLY A 529 5.13 -9.42 2.80
CA GLY A 529 4.34 -10.15 3.78
C GLY A 529 5.01 -10.20 5.14
N ASP A 530 4.54 -11.09 6.01
CA ASP A 530 5.09 -11.25 7.35
C ASP A 530 6.17 -12.36 7.30
N VAL A 531 7.43 -11.99 7.51
CA VAL A 531 8.61 -12.85 7.33
C VAL A 531 8.83 -13.69 8.60
N GLU A 532 7.80 -14.50 8.93
CA GLU A 532 7.79 -15.38 10.10
C GLU A 532 8.02 -16.87 9.75
N ASN A 533 8.00 -17.22 8.46
CA ASN A 533 8.16 -18.60 7.97
C ASN A 533 9.13 -18.67 6.79
N GLY A 534 9.46 -19.90 6.36
CA GLY A 534 10.43 -20.17 5.28
C GLY A 534 9.97 -19.61 3.94
N GLU A 535 8.69 -19.79 3.60
CA GLU A 535 8.12 -19.39 2.30
C GLU A 535 8.15 -17.86 2.13
N THR A 536 7.82 -17.09 3.17
CA THR A 536 7.91 -15.62 3.13
C THR A 536 9.36 -15.13 3.20
N PHE A 537 10.25 -15.87 3.88
CA PHE A 537 11.67 -15.55 3.87
C PHE A 537 12.32 -15.81 2.51
N ASP A 538 11.92 -16.87 1.81
CA ASP A 538 12.33 -17.11 0.42
C ASP A 538 11.82 -16.01 -0.52
N ALA A 539 10.58 -15.56 -0.35
CA ALA A 539 10.04 -14.42 -1.09
C ALA A 539 10.79 -13.11 -0.79
N TRP A 540 11.27 -12.92 0.44
CA TRP A 540 12.14 -11.81 0.83
C TRP A 540 13.47 -11.87 0.08
N HIS A 541 14.10 -13.05 -0.02
CA HIS A 541 15.32 -13.26 -0.80
C HIS A 541 15.08 -13.04 -2.30
N GLU A 542 13.96 -13.52 -2.84
CA GLU A 542 13.57 -13.30 -4.23
C GLU A 542 13.44 -11.79 -4.52
N ALA A 543 12.75 -11.05 -3.67
CA ALA A 543 12.58 -9.59 -3.80
C ALA A 543 13.94 -8.87 -3.77
N ARG A 544 14.85 -9.24 -2.85
CA ARG A 544 16.19 -8.70 -2.74
C ARG A 544 17.00 -8.92 -4.03
N HIS A 545 17.09 -10.16 -4.48
CA HIS A 545 17.84 -10.50 -5.70
C HIS A 545 17.25 -9.79 -6.93
N ARG A 546 15.92 -9.74 -6.99
CA ARG A 546 15.21 -9.10 -8.08
C ARG A 546 15.48 -7.60 -8.16
N MET A 547 15.39 -6.91 -7.02
CA MET A 547 15.65 -5.46 -6.94
C MET A 547 17.11 -5.13 -7.23
N SER A 548 18.05 -5.86 -6.62
CA SER A 548 19.48 -5.66 -6.88
C SER A 548 19.82 -5.87 -8.35
N GLY A 549 19.33 -6.94 -8.96
CA GLY A 549 19.63 -7.24 -10.38
C GLY A 549 18.95 -6.27 -11.37
N LEU A 550 17.72 -5.83 -11.07
CA LEU A 550 16.97 -4.92 -11.95
C LEU A 550 17.59 -3.52 -12.02
N PHE A 551 18.06 -3.00 -10.87
CA PHE A 551 18.63 -1.67 -10.75
C PHE A 551 20.16 -1.66 -10.70
N GLU A 552 20.79 -2.83 -10.84
CA GLU A 552 22.25 -3.02 -10.78
C GLU A 552 22.85 -2.41 -9.49
N LEU A 553 22.17 -2.64 -8.35
CA LEU A 553 22.58 -2.14 -7.05
C LEU A 553 23.23 -3.25 -6.23
N GLU A 554 24.51 -3.11 -5.96
CA GLU A 554 25.26 -4.01 -5.09
C GLU A 554 25.42 -3.36 -3.70
N PRO A 555 24.81 -3.91 -2.65
CA PRO A 555 24.89 -3.30 -1.33
C PRO A 555 26.26 -3.56 -0.70
N HIS A 556 26.91 -2.48 -0.27
CA HIS A 556 28.17 -2.48 0.46
C HIS A 556 28.01 -2.16 1.95
N ALA A 557 26.80 -1.83 2.39
CA ALA A 557 26.42 -1.69 3.80
C ALA A 557 25.03 -2.28 4.04
N LEU A 558 24.79 -2.74 5.27
CA LEU A 558 23.53 -3.33 5.69
C LEU A 558 22.89 -2.51 6.81
N ALA A 559 21.56 -2.37 6.78
CA ALA A 559 20.77 -1.84 7.89
C ALA A 559 19.70 -2.85 8.30
N CYS A 560 19.51 -3.08 9.62
CA CYS A 560 18.53 -4.01 10.12
C CYS A 560 17.87 -3.52 11.42
N ASP A 561 16.78 -4.16 11.81
CA ASP A 561 16.12 -3.90 13.08
C ASP A 561 16.96 -4.38 14.28
N LEU A 562 16.83 -3.70 15.40
CA LEU A 562 17.44 -4.09 16.67
C LEU A 562 16.92 -5.44 17.20
N HIS A 563 15.74 -5.87 16.71
CA HIS A 563 15.07 -7.08 17.20
C HIS A 563 15.95 -8.34 16.96
N PRO A 564 16.21 -9.14 18.03
CA PRO A 564 17.21 -10.21 17.94
C PRO A 564 16.75 -11.43 17.12
N THR A 565 15.45 -11.65 16.98
CA THR A 565 14.89 -12.89 16.40
C THR A 565 14.30 -12.71 15.01
N TYR A 566 14.18 -11.49 14.48
CA TYR A 566 13.72 -11.29 13.11
C TYR A 566 14.65 -11.97 12.12
N LEU A 567 14.08 -12.79 11.21
CA LEU A 567 14.84 -13.56 10.22
C LEU A 567 15.71 -12.65 9.35
N SER A 568 15.15 -11.52 8.90
CA SER A 568 15.88 -10.51 8.13
C SER A 568 17.05 -9.90 8.89
N SER A 569 16.89 -9.63 10.21
CA SER A 569 17.95 -9.09 11.07
C SER A 569 19.03 -10.13 11.38
N GLN A 570 18.64 -11.39 11.60
CA GLN A 570 19.61 -12.49 11.80
C GLN A 570 20.45 -12.70 10.55
N TRP A 571 19.82 -12.70 9.37
CA TRP A 571 20.51 -12.77 8.10
C TRP A 571 21.50 -11.61 7.92
N ALA A 572 21.08 -10.37 8.17
CA ALA A 572 21.95 -9.20 8.03
C ALA A 572 23.19 -9.27 8.95
N ARG A 573 23.01 -9.71 10.20
CA ARG A 573 24.12 -9.90 11.15
C ARG A 573 25.09 -11.00 10.69
N ALA A 574 24.55 -12.11 10.18
CA ALA A 574 25.36 -13.22 9.67
C ALA A 574 26.19 -12.80 8.44
N GLU A 575 25.57 -12.15 7.46
CA GLU A 575 26.25 -11.64 6.25
C GLU A 575 27.34 -10.62 6.60
N ALA A 576 27.00 -9.60 7.41
CA ALA A 576 27.98 -8.59 7.83
C ALA A 576 29.18 -9.19 8.57
N SER A 577 28.95 -10.23 9.37
CA SER A 577 30.02 -10.96 10.05
C SER A 577 30.89 -11.80 9.09
N ALA A 578 30.28 -12.32 8.02
CA ALA A 578 30.98 -13.19 7.07
C ALA A 578 31.86 -12.39 6.09
N ASP A 579 31.40 -11.22 5.63
CA ASP A 579 32.08 -10.44 4.58
C ASP A 579 32.67 -9.10 5.06
N GLY A 580 32.43 -8.73 6.33
CA GLY A 580 32.98 -7.52 6.92
C GLY A 580 32.29 -6.21 6.51
N ARG A 581 31.17 -6.25 5.84
CA ARG A 581 30.40 -5.06 5.50
C ARG A 581 29.92 -4.32 6.75
N PRO A 582 29.85 -2.97 6.71
CA PRO A 582 29.24 -2.19 7.79
C PRO A 582 27.79 -2.63 8.04
N LEU A 583 27.45 -2.87 9.30
CA LEU A 583 26.09 -3.13 9.76
C LEU A 583 25.62 -2.00 10.66
N ILE A 584 24.48 -1.41 10.30
CA ILE A 584 23.83 -0.36 11.06
C ILE A 584 22.55 -0.92 11.68
N GLU A 585 22.56 -1.15 12.99
CA GLU A 585 21.34 -1.52 13.71
C GLU A 585 20.51 -0.26 13.99
N VAL A 586 19.21 -0.34 13.70
CA VAL A 586 18.26 0.78 13.86
C VAL A 586 17.15 0.37 14.82
N GLN A 587 16.86 1.22 15.80
CA GLN A 587 15.75 1.01 16.71
C GLN A 587 14.42 1.19 15.96
N HIS A 588 13.48 0.28 16.16
CA HIS A 588 12.22 0.17 15.42
C HIS A 588 11.44 1.49 15.34
N HIS A 589 11.13 2.10 16.49
CA HIS A 589 10.34 3.34 16.54
C HIS A 589 11.12 4.56 16.03
N HIS A 590 12.48 4.54 16.13
CA HIS A 590 13.30 5.53 15.46
C HIS A 590 13.18 5.40 13.92
N ALA A 591 13.16 4.17 13.38
CA ALA A 591 12.94 3.97 11.94
C ALA A 591 11.56 4.48 11.49
N HIS A 592 10.50 4.28 12.30
CA HIS A 592 9.18 4.86 12.04
C HIS A 592 9.25 6.39 11.92
N ILE A 593 9.84 7.07 12.88
CA ILE A 593 9.92 8.54 12.88
C ILE A 593 10.88 9.04 11.81
N ALA A 594 12.02 8.38 11.60
CA ALA A 594 12.98 8.72 10.57
C ALA A 594 12.38 8.60 9.15
N SER A 595 11.44 7.69 8.92
CA SER A 595 10.74 7.59 7.64
C SER A 595 9.92 8.84 7.33
N VAL A 596 9.26 9.42 8.35
CA VAL A 596 8.52 10.68 8.19
C VAL A 596 9.48 11.86 8.02
N ILE A 597 10.56 11.91 8.82
CA ILE A 597 11.58 12.96 8.69
C ILE A 597 12.16 12.96 7.28
N ALA A 598 12.54 11.78 6.77
CA ALA A 598 13.16 11.65 5.45
C ALA A 598 12.20 12.09 4.33
N GLU A 599 10.93 11.66 4.36
CA GLU A 599 9.91 12.08 3.40
C GLU A 599 9.72 13.61 3.43
N MET A 600 9.56 14.19 4.61
CA MET A 600 9.30 15.62 4.76
C MET A 600 10.51 16.46 4.40
N ALA A 601 11.72 16.00 4.70
CA ALA A 601 12.95 16.69 4.33
C ALA A 601 13.23 16.60 2.81
N ALA A 602 12.99 15.44 2.19
CA ALA A 602 13.10 15.29 0.74
C ALA A 602 12.12 16.20 -0.02
N ARG A 603 10.95 16.48 0.58
CA ARG A 603 9.97 17.44 0.04
C ARG A 603 10.25 18.90 0.39
N GLY A 604 11.35 19.21 1.09
CA GLY A 604 11.69 20.56 1.52
C GLY A 604 10.73 21.17 2.57
N ILE A 605 9.94 20.33 3.25
CA ILE A 605 8.98 20.76 4.29
C ILE A 605 9.71 21.08 5.60
N ILE A 606 10.77 20.33 5.89
CA ILE A 606 11.69 20.52 7.02
C ILE A 606 13.13 20.42 6.52
N GLY A 607 14.09 20.88 7.32
CA GLY A 607 15.50 20.74 7.02
C GLY A 607 16.02 19.31 7.25
N PRO A 608 17.04 18.84 6.51
CA PRO A 608 17.57 17.46 6.64
C PRO A 608 18.25 17.18 7.99
N ALA A 609 18.75 18.23 8.68
CA ALA A 609 19.33 18.14 10.03
C ALA A 609 18.35 18.50 11.13
N GLU A 610 17.11 18.81 10.79
CA GLU A 610 16.13 19.33 11.75
C GLU A 610 15.67 18.23 12.71
N GLN A 611 15.63 18.56 14.00
CA GLN A 611 15.02 17.71 15.02
C GLN A 611 13.53 17.92 15.06
N VAL A 612 12.77 16.81 15.18
CA VAL A 612 11.32 16.82 15.33
C VAL A 612 10.90 16.13 16.62
N LEU A 613 9.70 16.40 17.09
CA LEU A 613 9.03 15.51 18.02
C LEU A 613 8.47 14.34 17.21
N GLY A 614 8.66 13.11 17.67
CA GLY A 614 8.09 11.90 17.08
C GLY A 614 7.10 11.26 18.03
N ILE A 615 5.88 11.03 17.59
CA ILE A 615 4.90 10.19 18.29
C ILE A 615 4.88 8.85 17.53
N ALA A 616 5.44 7.80 18.15
CA ALA A 616 5.49 6.46 17.59
C ALA A 616 4.53 5.55 18.37
N LEU A 617 3.35 5.28 17.77
CA LEU A 617 2.34 4.41 18.38
C LEU A 617 2.23 3.10 17.61
N ASP A 618 2.60 2.00 18.25
CA ASP A 618 2.72 0.73 17.56
C ASP A 618 2.28 -0.47 18.41
N GLY A 619 2.24 -1.63 17.72
CA GLY A 619 1.90 -2.91 18.32
C GLY A 619 3.05 -3.55 19.09
N THR A 620 4.24 -3.59 18.51
CA THR A 620 5.43 -4.16 19.13
C THR A 620 6.70 -3.67 18.44
N GLY A 621 7.74 -3.38 19.22
CA GLY A 621 9.08 -3.10 18.71
C GLY A 621 10.13 -3.32 19.81
N ALA A 622 11.34 -3.71 19.45
CA ALA A 622 12.41 -3.97 20.41
C ALA A 622 12.93 -2.66 21.03
N GLY A 623 12.76 -2.50 22.33
CA GLY A 623 13.35 -1.41 23.10
C GLY A 623 14.85 -1.62 23.35
N THR A 624 15.57 -0.54 23.53
CA THR A 624 16.99 -0.56 23.89
C THR A 624 17.22 -1.06 25.32
N ASP A 625 16.20 -0.95 26.15
CA ASP A 625 16.14 -1.39 27.54
C ASP A 625 15.70 -2.86 27.72
N GLY A 626 15.51 -3.58 26.60
CA GLY A 626 15.06 -4.97 26.62
C GLY A 626 13.57 -5.15 26.86
N THR A 627 12.78 -4.08 26.83
CA THR A 627 11.32 -4.11 26.90
C THR A 627 10.69 -4.03 25.52
N VAL A 628 9.39 -4.28 25.40
CA VAL A 628 8.62 -4.14 24.17
C VAL A 628 8.01 -2.73 24.15
N TRP A 629 8.49 -1.91 23.21
CA TRP A 629 7.99 -0.55 23.03
C TRP A 629 6.78 -0.50 22.09
N GLY A 630 6.11 0.67 22.00
CA GLY A 630 5.00 0.95 21.10
C GLY A 630 4.07 2.07 21.56
N GLY A 631 4.44 2.84 22.57
CA GLY A 631 3.70 4.02 23.00
C GLY A 631 4.66 5.14 23.41
N GLU A 632 5.45 5.63 22.41
CA GLU A 632 6.64 6.43 22.65
C GLU A 632 6.51 7.85 22.10
N VAL A 633 7.00 8.84 22.86
CA VAL A 633 7.26 10.19 22.34
C VAL A 633 8.75 10.46 22.44
N MET A 634 9.35 10.92 21.35
CA MET A 634 10.78 11.16 21.26
C MET A 634 11.12 12.47 20.58
N ILE A 635 12.29 13.05 20.89
CA ILE A 635 12.94 14.03 20.02
C ILE A 635 13.85 13.22 19.09
N ALA A 636 13.72 13.38 17.79
CA ALA A 636 14.46 12.59 16.80
C ALA A 636 15.00 13.44 15.66
N SER A 637 16.14 13.03 15.14
CA SER A 637 16.71 13.39 13.84
C SER A 637 16.85 12.13 12.99
N LEU A 638 17.42 12.24 11.79
CA LEU A 638 17.70 11.05 10.98
C LEU A 638 18.75 10.13 11.64
N SER A 639 19.76 10.67 12.34
CA SER A 639 20.85 9.84 12.90
C SER A 639 20.64 9.40 14.34
N SER A 640 19.83 10.14 15.13
CA SER A 640 19.73 9.94 16.58
C SER A 640 18.35 10.26 17.12
N PHE A 641 18.08 9.79 18.34
CA PHE A 641 16.83 10.08 19.05
C PHE A 641 17.02 10.10 20.56
N THR A 642 16.05 10.69 21.24
CA THR A 642 15.93 10.77 22.68
C THR A 642 14.51 10.41 23.10
N ARG A 643 14.33 9.36 23.90
CA ARG A 643 13.02 8.95 24.44
C ARG A 643 12.58 9.94 25.53
N MET A 644 11.51 10.69 25.30
CA MET A 644 11.04 11.77 26.17
C MET A 644 9.81 11.39 26.97
N ALA A 645 8.93 10.53 26.39
CA ALA A 645 7.77 10.02 27.10
C ALA A 645 7.46 8.59 26.64
N HIS A 646 6.79 7.83 27.49
CA HIS A 646 6.30 6.51 27.17
C HIS A 646 5.07 6.13 28.00
N LEU A 647 4.28 5.18 27.47
CA LEU A 647 3.20 4.55 28.20
C LEU A 647 3.78 3.76 29.40
N LYS A 648 3.14 3.85 30.57
CA LYS A 648 3.51 3.09 31.76
C LYS A 648 3.60 1.60 31.45
N PRO A 649 4.76 0.95 31.67
CA PRO A 649 4.93 -0.44 31.30
C PRO A 649 4.13 -1.40 32.20
N TRP A 650 3.60 -2.46 31.57
CA TRP A 650 3.02 -3.59 32.28
C TRP A 650 3.55 -4.92 31.69
N ARG A 651 3.33 -6.02 32.37
CA ARG A 651 3.76 -7.35 31.92
C ARG A 651 2.87 -7.87 30.79
N LEU A 652 3.47 -8.52 29.80
CA LEU A 652 2.79 -9.22 28.70
C LEU A 652 2.96 -10.75 28.87
N PRO A 653 2.09 -11.43 29.65
CA PRO A 653 2.26 -12.84 30.00
C PRO A 653 2.20 -13.73 28.76
N ALA A 654 3.20 -14.63 28.64
CA ALA A 654 3.39 -15.52 27.49
C ALA A 654 3.69 -14.80 26.14
N GLY A 655 4.12 -13.53 26.17
CA GLY A 655 4.57 -12.79 24.96
C GLY A 655 3.52 -12.80 23.85
N MET A 656 3.84 -13.37 22.67
CA MET A 656 2.95 -13.43 21.51
C MET A 656 1.60 -14.10 21.78
N ALA A 657 1.50 -15.02 22.72
CA ALA A 657 0.22 -15.62 23.10
C ALA A 657 -0.75 -14.62 23.73
N SER A 658 -0.24 -13.55 24.37
CA SER A 658 -1.07 -12.45 24.88
C SER A 658 -1.46 -11.44 23.78
N VAL A 659 -0.71 -11.37 22.69
CA VAL A 659 -1.10 -10.59 21.50
C VAL A 659 -2.32 -11.23 20.84
N ARG A 660 -2.35 -12.55 20.73
CA ARG A 660 -3.53 -13.29 20.22
C ARG A 660 -4.66 -13.39 21.25
N GLY A 661 -4.32 -13.51 22.53
CA GLY A 661 -5.26 -13.60 23.64
C GLY A 661 -5.48 -12.26 24.35
N ALA A 662 -6.25 -11.35 23.76
CA ALA A 662 -6.51 -10.02 24.28
C ALA A 662 -7.06 -10.02 25.72
N ARG A 663 -7.85 -11.06 26.10
CA ARG A 663 -8.35 -11.26 27.48
C ARG A 663 -7.21 -11.41 28.49
N ARG A 664 -6.15 -12.18 28.16
CA ARG A 664 -4.99 -12.37 29.03
C ARG A 664 -4.19 -11.08 29.21
N ASN A 665 -4.03 -10.32 28.13
CA ASN A 665 -3.41 -9.01 28.15
C ASN A 665 -4.21 -8.03 29.02
N ALA A 666 -5.54 -8.02 28.88
CA ALA A 666 -6.44 -7.21 29.70
C ALA A 666 -6.37 -7.55 31.20
N PHE A 667 -6.31 -8.85 31.53
CA PHE A 667 -6.10 -9.30 32.91
C PHE A 667 -4.79 -8.75 33.49
N SER A 668 -3.71 -8.78 32.70
CA SER A 668 -2.41 -8.27 33.12
C SER A 668 -2.41 -6.74 33.30
N LEU A 669 -3.08 -6.00 32.42
CA LEU A 669 -3.23 -4.55 32.58
C LEU A 669 -4.04 -4.21 33.83
N LEU A 670 -5.17 -4.91 34.09
CA LEU A 670 -5.96 -4.75 35.31
C LEU A 670 -5.16 -5.04 36.58
N HIS A 671 -4.32 -6.08 36.55
CA HIS A 671 -3.40 -6.40 37.64
C HIS A 671 -2.41 -5.25 37.90
N SER A 672 -1.83 -4.69 36.84
CA SER A 672 -0.90 -3.54 36.95
C SER A 672 -1.57 -2.26 37.45
N CYS A 673 -2.86 -2.08 37.13
CA CYS A 673 -3.66 -0.95 37.58
C CYS A 673 -4.32 -1.13 38.98
N GLU A 674 -4.14 -2.31 39.59
CA GLU A 674 -4.82 -2.70 40.85
C GLU A 674 -6.37 -2.64 40.76
N LEU A 675 -6.91 -3.11 39.60
CA LEU A 675 -8.34 -3.04 39.26
C LEU A 675 -9.01 -4.40 39.06
N LEU A 676 -8.37 -5.51 39.46
CA LEU A 676 -8.94 -6.86 39.28
C LEU A 676 -10.27 -7.06 40.06
N ASP A 677 -10.41 -6.41 41.22
CA ASP A 677 -11.61 -6.51 42.09
C ASP A 677 -12.69 -5.47 41.72
N HIS A 678 -12.45 -4.65 40.69
CA HIS A 678 -13.41 -3.64 40.27
C HIS A 678 -14.70 -4.28 39.71
N PRO A 679 -15.90 -3.80 40.05
CA PRO A 679 -17.16 -4.40 39.60
C PRO A 679 -17.25 -4.51 38.07
N GLY A 680 -16.76 -3.51 37.32
CA GLY A 680 -16.75 -3.51 35.85
C GLY A 680 -15.77 -4.51 35.20
N ALA A 681 -14.76 -4.98 35.97
CA ALA A 681 -13.82 -5.98 35.52
C ALA A 681 -14.35 -7.43 35.64
N ARG A 682 -15.43 -7.62 36.41
CA ARG A 682 -15.93 -8.93 36.82
C ARG A 682 -16.14 -9.89 35.66
N MET A 683 -16.80 -9.46 34.58
CA MET A 683 -17.09 -10.29 33.42
C MET A 683 -15.81 -10.78 32.74
N LEU A 684 -14.79 -9.94 32.61
CA LEU A 684 -13.50 -10.33 32.05
C LEU A 684 -12.79 -11.35 32.95
N VAL A 685 -12.73 -11.07 34.26
CA VAL A 685 -11.98 -11.88 35.24
C VAL A 685 -12.64 -13.24 35.43
N GLU A 686 -13.97 -13.30 35.59
CA GLU A 686 -14.72 -14.56 35.73
C GLU A 686 -14.74 -15.38 34.43
N GLY A 687 -14.52 -14.76 33.30
CA GLY A 687 -14.38 -15.42 32.01
C GLY A 687 -13.07 -16.22 31.83
N LEU A 688 -12.08 -16.04 32.71
CA LEU A 688 -10.90 -16.87 32.85
C LEU A 688 -11.12 -17.94 33.92
N SER A 689 -10.72 -19.17 33.68
CA SER A 689 -10.74 -20.21 34.70
C SER A 689 -9.82 -19.84 35.89
N GLU A 690 -10.10 -20.39 37.06
CA GLU A 690 -9.27 -20.19 38.24
C GLU A 690 -7.80 -20.57 37.99
N ALA A 691 -7.56 -21.66 37.27
CA ALA A 691 -6.22 -22.12 36.90
C ALA A 691 -5.51 -21.09 35.97
N GLU A 692 -6.21 -20.57 34.95
CA GLU A 692 -5.65 -19.53 34.06
C GLU A 692 -5.32 -18.26 34.82
N ARG A 693 -6.17 -17.80 35.72
CA ARG A 693 -5.91 -16.62 36.58
C ARG A 693 -4.68 -16.83 37.46
N ALA A 694 -4.60 -17.97 38.17
CA ALA A 694 -3.48 -18.28 39.04
C ALA A 694 -2.15 -18.39 38.29
N VAL A 695 -2.13 -19.05 37.14
CA VAL A 695 -0.94 -19.16 36.27
C VAL A 695 -0.56 -17.78 35.74
N THR A 696 -1.50 -17.01 35.22
CA THR A 696 -1.23 -15.68 34.66
C THR A 696 -0.71 -14.71 35.74
N ALA A 697 -1.30 -14.70 36.93
CA ALA A 697 -0.82 -13.90 38.06
C ALA A 697 0.62 -14.29 38.46
N THR A 698 0.90 -15.60 38.55
CA THR A 698 2.26 -16.08 38.86
C THR A 698 3.27 -15.64 37.81
N MET A 699 2.92 -15.69 36.53
CA MET A 699 3.76 -15.23 35.43
C MET A 699 4.07 -13.73 35.55
N ILE A 700 3.06 -12.94 35.87
CA ILE A 700 3.19 -11.48 36.05
C ILE A 700 4.11 -11.18 37.24
N GLU A 701 3.81 -11.75 38.41
CA GLU A 701 4.56 -11.48 39.66
C GLU A 701 6.03 -11.90 39.57
N ARG A 702 6.30 -13.05 38.92
CA ARG A 702 7.67 -13.58 38.80
C ARG A 702 8.39 -13.16 37.53
N GLY A 703 7.74 -12.45 36.61
CA GLY A 703 8.29 -12.05 35.33
C GLY A 703 8.59 -13.24 34.39
N LEU A 704 7.92 -14.39 34.56
CA LEU A 704 8.19 -15.60 33.79
C LEU A 704 7.58 -15.51 32.40
N ASN A 705 8.41 -15.50 31.36
CA ASN A 705 7.98 -15.31 29.97
C ASN A 705 6.96 -14.15 29.85
N SER A 706 7.24 -13.07 30.52
CA SER A 706 6.34 -11.90 30.66
C SER A 706 7.16 -10.62 30.49
N PRO A 707 7.59 -10.28 29.26
CA PRO A 707 8.30 -9.03 29.03
C PRO A 707 7.45 -7.82 29.45
N LEU A 708 8.10 -6.74 29.87
CA LEU A 708 7.43 -5.47 30.06
C LEU A 708 7.11 -4.85 28.71
N THR A 709 5.94 -4.21 28.59
CA THR A 709 5.54 -3.52 27.37
C THR A 709 4.97 -2.14 27.64
N SER A 710 5.34 -1.17 26.82
CA SER A 710 4.74 0.17 26.73
C SER A 710 3.89 0.33 25.45
N SER A 711 3.45 -0.76 24.83
CA SER A 711 2.76 -0.76 23.54
C SER A 711 1.35 -0.17 23.61
N MET A 712 1.09 0.86 22.82
CA MET A 712 -0.24 1.44 22.67
C MET A 712 -1.20 0.46 21.97
N GLY A 713 -0.74 -0.32 21.00
CA GLY A 713 -1.56 -1.36 20.37
C GLY A 713 -2.05 -2.39 21.38
N ARG A 714 -1.19 -2.81 22.30
CA ARG A 714 -1.57 -3.75 23.38
C ARG A 714 -2.53 -3.14 24.39
N LEU A 715 -2.43 -1.82 24.64
CA LEU A 715 -3.43 -1.12 25.46
C LEU A 715 -4.81 -1.17 24.80
N LEU A 716 -4.90 -0.85 23.51
CA LEU A 716 -6.17 -0.89 22.76
C LEU A 716 -6.76 -2.31 22.70
N ASP A 717 -5.93 -3.33 22.52
CA ASP A 717 -6.38 -4.74 22.57
C ASP A 717 -6.97 -5.09 23.95
N ALA A 718 -6.30 -4.67 25.02
CA ALA A 718 -6.77 -4.88 26.38
C ALA A 718 -8.12 -4.17 26.63
N MET A 719 -8.26 -2.93 26.14
CA MET A 719 -9.52 -2.20 26.24
C MET A 719 -10.63 -2.87 25.46
N ALA A 720 -10.38 -3.35 24.25
CA ALA A 720 -11.35 -4.11 23.46
C ALA A 720 -11.84 -5.37 24.21
N ALA A 721 -10.92 -6.07 24.85
CA ALA A 721 -11.27 -7.25 25.64
C ALA A 721 -12.05 -6.90 26.92
N MET A 722 -11.69 -5.83 27.64
CA MET A 722 -12.41 -5.35 28.82
C MET A 722 -13.85 -4.96 28.51
N LEU A 723 -14.07 -4.36 27.34
CA LEU A 723 -15.39 -3.95 26.86
C LEU A 723 -16.18 -5.12 26.25
N GLY A 724 -15.62 -6.34 26.22
CA GLY A 724 -16.28 -7.53 25.63
C GLY A 724 -16.40 -7.50 24.11
N ILE A 725 -15.69 -6.58 23.43
CA ILE A 725 -15.73 -6.40 21.96
C ILE A 725 -14.98 -7.51 21.25
N CYS A 726 -13.72 -7.80 21.67
CA CYS A 726 -12.89 -8.84 21.10
C CYS A 726 -12.00 -9.47 22.18
N LEU A 727 -12.20 -10.74 22.45
CA LEU A 727 -11.48 -11.45 23.53
C LEU A 727 -10.25 -12.19 23.02
N ASN A 728 -10.27 -12.61 21.75
CA ASN A 728 -9.18 -13.31 21.11
C ASN A 728 -9.06 -12.84 19.67
N ALA A 729 -7.87 -12.46 19.25
CA ALA A 729 -7.57 -12.04 17.90
C ALA A 729 -7.43 -13.24 16.95
N THR A 730 -8.04 -13.17 15.78
CA THR A 730 -7.87 -14.14 14.69
C THR A 730 -6.88 -13.62 13.63
N TYR A 731 -6.55 -12.33 13.69
CA TYR A 731 -5.50 -11.69 12.89
C TYR A 731 -4.92 -10.51 13.69
N GLU A 732 -3.76 -10.03 13.26
CA GLU A 732 -3.05 -8.93 13.92
C GLU A 732 -3.89 -7.64 13.96
N GLY A 733 -3.99 -7.02 15.13
CA GLY A 733 -4.71 -5.75 15.35
C GLY A 733 -6.24 -5.86 15.37
N GLU A 734 -6.82 -7.06 15.24
CA GLU A 734 -8.28 -7.25 15.25
C GLU A 734 -8.97 -6.58 16.45
N PRO A 735 -8.51 -6.75 17.71
CA PRO A 735 -9.20 -6.13 18.84
C PRO A 735 -9.22 -4.60 18.75
N ALA A 736 -8.09 -3.97 18.36
CA ALA A 736 -8.00 -2.53 18.19
C ALA A 736 -8.89 -2.02 17.04
N ILE A 737 -8.95 -2.74 15.92
CA ILE A 737 -9.84 -2.43 14.78
C ILE A 737 -11.31 -2.51 15.18
N MET A 738 -11.68 -3.56 15.95
CA MET A 738 -13.06 -3.72 16.44
C MET A 738 -13.42 -2.64 17.48
N LEU A 739 -12.46 -2.20 18.29
CA LEU A 739 -12.64 -1.08 19.22
C LEU A 739 -12.88 0.24 18.47
N GLU A 740 -12.11 0.50 17.42
CA GLU A 740 -12.31 1.64 16.52
C GLU A 740 -13.69 1.58 15.85
N ALA A 741 -14.07 0.40 15.34
CA ALA A 741 -15.40 0.21 14.74
C ALA A 741 -16.54 0.49 15.73
N ALA A 742 -16.40 0.08 17.00
CA ALA A 742 -17.35 0.41 18.05
C ALA A 742 -17.43 1.92 18.30
N ALA A 743 -16.29 2.59 18.41
CA ALA A 743 -16.23 4.05 18.57
C ALA A 743 -16.92 4.79 17.41
N TRP A 744 -16.72 4.36 16.17
CA TRP A 744 -17.39 4.93 15.00
C TRP A 744 -18.92 4.78 15.04
N ARG A 745 -19.46 3.67 15.57
CA ARG A 745 -20.90 3.51 15.73
C ARG A 745 -21.51 4.54 16.70
N ALA A 746 -20.77 4.88 17.77
CA ALA A 746 -21.19 5.92 18.71
C ALA A 746 -21.17 7.32 18.09
N LEU A 747 -20.13 7.60 17.28
CA LEU A 747 -19.89 8.94 16.73
C LEU A 747 -20.76 9.28 15.53
N GLY A 748 -21.46 8.36 14.95
CA GLY A 748 -22.43 8.33 13.83
C GLY A 748 -22.56 9.53 12.91
N THR A 749 -22.47 10.75 13.44
CA THR A 749 -22.54 12.03 12.72
C THR A 749 -21.57 13.04 13.31
N ASP A 750 -21.24 14.10 12.58
CA ASP A 750 -20.41 15.22 13.09
C ASP A 750 -21.05 15.91 14.31
N ASP A 751 -22.38 15.87 14.44
CA ASP A 751 -23.09 16.40 15.59
C ASP A 751 -22.86 15.55 16.86
N ALA A 752 -22.73 14.24 16.72
CA ALA A 752 -22.39 13.35 17.84
C ALA A 752 -20.94 13.57 18.31
N ARG A 753 -20.00 13.86 17.40
CA ARG A 753 -18.63 14.29 17.71
C ARG A 753 -18.62 15.57 18.53
N ARG A 754 -19.31 16.61 18.06
CA ARG A 754 -19.41 17.91 18.77
C ARG A 754 -20.12 17.80 20.11
N ALA A 755 -21.06 16.84 20.26
CA ALA A 755 -21.72 16.57 21.54
C ALA A 755 -20.77 15.87 22.53
N HIS A 756 -19.87 15.01 22.02
CA HIS A 756 -18.85 14.36 22.83
C HIS A 756 -17.82 15.37 23.36
N ASP A 757 -17.36 16.31 22.53
CA ASP A 757 -16.46 17.41 22.93
C ASP A 757 -17.02 18.27 24.10
N ARG A 758 -18.32 18.21 24.35
CA ARG A 758 -18.99 18.91 25.44
C ARG A 758 -19.24 18.07 26.69
N ALA A 759 -19.00 16.76 26.63
CA ALA A 759 -19.29 15.82 27.71
C ALA A 759 -18.05 15.54 28.59
N ASP A 760 -17.53 16.56 29.28
CA ASP A 760 -16.42 16.47 30.27
C ASP A 760 -16.75 15.58 31.51
N GLY A 761 -17.70 14.65 31.40
CA GLY A 761 -18.41 14.06 32.56
C GLY A 761 -17.73 12.88 33.25
N PHE A 762 -16.84 12.08 32.60
CA PHE A 762 -16.41 10.79 33.18
C PHE A 762 -14.93 10.69 33.54
N GLY A 763 -14.11 11.70 33.23
CA GLY A 763 -12.71 11.69 33.67
C GLY A 763 -11.81 10.72 32.90
N TYR A 764 -12.15 10.40 31.64
CA TYR A 764 -11.28 9.60 30.76
C TYR A 764 -9.99 10.38 30.45
N ARG A 765 -8.95 10.10 31.21
CA ARG A 765 -7.64 10.75 31.06
C ARG A 765 -6.52 9.83 31.50
N PHE A 766 -5.34 10.12 31.06
CA PHE A 766 -4.11 9.57 31.61
C PHE A 766 -3.59 10.49 32.72
N SER A 767 -2.88 9.95 33.68
CA SER A 767 -2.02 10.76 34.55
C SER A 767 -0.60 10.76 33.95
N MET A 768 0.07 11.91 34.03
CA MET A 768 1.43 12.11 33.58
C MET A 768 2.36 12.34 34.74
N HIS A 769 3.43 11.58 34.82
CA HIS A 769 4.40 11.67 35.90
C HIS A 769 5.82 11.79 35.32
N GLU A 770 6.60 12.76 35.80
CA GLU A 770 8.01 12.81 35.52
C GLU A 770 8.75 11.78 36.36
N GLN A 771 9.40 10.85 35.71
CA GLN A 771 10.16 9.78 36.34
C GLN A 771 11.65 9.99 36.12
N PRO A 772 12.50 9.88 37.17
CA PRO A 772 13.94 9.86 36.96
C PRO A 772 14.34 8.58 36.22
N VAL A 773 15.20 8.73 35.23
CA VAL A 773 15.75 7.58 34.50
C VAL A 773 16.87 6.96 35.32
N SER A 774 16.70 5.71 35.75
CA SER A 774 17.75 4.97 36.43
C SER A 774 18.99 4.83 35.53
N ALA A 775 20.18 4.91 36.11
CA ALA A 775 21.42 4.68 35.37
C ALA A 775 21.40 3.30 34.69
N PRO A 776 21.52 3.23 33.37
CA PRO A 776 21.46 1.96 32.64
C PRO A 776 22.71 1.12 32.96
N ASP A 777 22.57 -0.21 32.93
CA ASP A 777 23.71 -1.12 32.96
C ASP A 777 24.59 -0.96 31.70
N GLU A 778 25.78 -1.58 31.75
CA GLU A 778 26.73 -1.46 30.61
C GLU A 778 26.18 -2.00 29.30
N GLN A 779 25.39 -3.08 29.30
CA GLN A 779 24.82 -3.67 28.11
C GLN A 779 23.78 -2.74 27.48
N THR A 780 22.93 -2.13 28.28
CA THR A 780 21.93 -1.15 27.84
C THR A 780 22.62 0.10 27.30
N ARG A 781 23.69 0.59 27.95
CA ARG A 781 24.49 1.74 27.47
C ARG A 781 25.09 1.48 26.10
N GLN A 782 25.71 0.32 25.90
CA GLN A 782 26.28 -0.07 24.60
C GLN A 782 25.23 -0.22 23.52
N ARG A 783 24.04 -0.78 23.85
CA ARG A 783 22.92 -0.90 22.93
C ARG A 783 22.38 0.47 22.52
N ARG A 784 22.16 1.40 23.45
CA ARG A 784 21.73 2.78 23.20
C ARG A 784 22.71 3.51 22.29
N SER A 785 24.01 3.44 22.59
CA SER A 785 25.06 4.07 21.78
C SER A 785 25.05 3.55 20.33
N ARG A 786 24.90 2.25 20.13
CA ARG A 786 24.88 1.65 18.78
C ARG A 786 23.72 2.17 17.92
N VAL A 787 22.56 2.42 18.51
CA VAL A 787 21.37 2.90 17.80
C VAL A 787 21.16 4.41 17.88
N GLY A 788 22.16 5.17 18.37
CA GLY A 788 22.08 6.65 18.45
C GLY A 788 21.03 7.17 19.43
N GLU A 789 20.71 6.43 20.50
CA GLU A 789 19.83 6.90 21.56
C GLU A 789 20.60 7.75 22.58
N HIS A 790 20.16 9.00 22.78
CA HIS A 790 20.68 9.87 23.82
C HIS A 790 19.96 9.68 25.14
N ALA A 791 20.71 9.73 26.24
CA ALA A 791 20.16 9.63 27.58
C ALA A 791 19.50 10.94 28.03
N VAL A 792 18.49 10.82 28.89
CA VAL A 792 17.86 11.93 29.60
C VAL A 792 17.80 11.61 31.07
N ASP A 793 17.75 12.64 31.93
CA ASP A 793 17.63 12.50 33.37
C ASP A 793 16.20 12.18 33.81
N GLN A 794 15.21 12.63 33.05
CA GLN A 794 13.80 12.46 33.35
C GLN A 794 13.01 12.12 32.07
N VAL A 795 12.00 11.25 32.23
CA VAL A 795 11.06 10.84 31.19
C VAL A 795 9.63 11.00 31.69
N ILE A 796 8.70 11.36 30.82
CA ILE A 796 7.27 11.44 31.15
C ILE A 796 6.66 10.05 31.00
N GLU A 797 6.11 9.51 32.08
CA GLU A 797 5.32 8.30 32.11
C GLU A 797 3.83 8.62 31.95
N LEU A 798 3.17 8.01 30.98
CA LEU A 798 1.74 8.11 30.70
C LEU A 798 1.02 6.94 31.37
N ASP A 799 0.42 7.16 32.54
CA ASP A 799 -0.29 6.10 33.28
C ASP A 799 -1.77 6.02 32.84
N PRO A 800 -2.21 4.91 32.23
CA PRO A 800 -3.58 4.73 31.76
C PRO A 800 -4.58 4.40 32.87
N THR A 801 -4.13 4.19 34.12
CA THR A 801 -4.98 3.73 35.23
C THR A 801 -6.26 4.55 35.41
N PRO A 802 -6.25 5.91 35.37
CA PRO A 802 -7.48 6.69 35.48
C PRO A 802 -8.47 6.44 34.34
N MET A 803 -7.99 6.32 33.11
CA MET A 803 -8.81 5.98 31.92
C MET A 803 -9.42 4.59 32.07
N VAL A 804 -8.61 3.58 32.42
CA VAL A 804 -9.08 2.20 32.62
C VAL A 804 -10.15 2.16 33.69
N ARG A 805 -9.95 2.85 34.81
CA ARG A 805 -10.97 2.95 35.92
C ARG A 805 -12.25 3.58 35.39
N ALA A 806 -12.17 4.71 34.67
CA ALA A 806 -13.35 5.40 34.12
C ALA A 806 -14.14 4.50 33.15
N ALA A 807 -13.44 3.68 32.35
CA ALA A 807 -14.08 2.70 31.46
C ALA A 807 -14.84 1.62 32.24
N LEU A 808 -14.26 1.10 33.32
CA LEU A 808 -14.90 0.10 34.19
C LEU A 808 -16.06 0.70 34.97
N ASP A 809 -15.95 1.95 35.44
CA ASP A 809 -17.05 2.70 36.07
C ASP A 809 -18.22 2.87 35.09
N GLY A 810 -17.91 3.24 33.84
CA GLY A 810 -18.89 3.36 32.77
C GLY A 810 -19.63 2.05 32.51
N LEU A 811 -18.89 0.93 32.42
CA LEU A 811 -19.47 -0.41 32.28
C LEU A 811 -20.38 -0.74 33.46
N SER A 812 -19.94 -0.49 34.67
CA SER A 812 -20.73 -0.74 35.90
C SER A 812 -22.00 0.11 35.92
N ALA A 813 -21.97 1.32 35.37
CA ALA A 813 -23.10 2.23 35.25
C ALA A 813 -24.02 1.91 34.06
N GLY A 814 -23.70 0.89 33.24
CA GLY A 814 -24.48 0.48 32.06
C GLY A 814 -24.37 1.45 30.89
N ARG A 815 -23.26 2.22 30.75
CA ARG A 815 -23.00 3.04 29.56
C ARG A 815 -22.84 2.14 28.31
N PRO A 816 -23.29 2.60 27.12
CA PRO A 816 -23.05 1.89 25.88
C PRO A 816 -21.54 1.69 25.65
N VAL A 817 -21.17 0.48 25.25
CA VAL A 817 -19.78 0.07 24.99
C VAL A 817 -19.15 0.93 23.89
N GLU A 818 -19.97 1.30 22.91
CA GLU A 818 -19.56 2.15 21.78
C GLU A 818 -19.14 3.56 22.26
N ALA A 819 -19.86 4.12 23.20
CA ALA A 819 -19.53 5.43 23.78
C ALA A 819 -18.25 5.36 24.62
N ILE A 820 -18.05 4.28 25.39
CA ILE A 820 -16.81 4.05 26.14
C ILE A 820 -15.63 3.87 25.17
N ALA A 821 -15.82 3.16 24.08
CA ALA A 821 -14.79 2.97 23.04
C ALA A 821 -14.35 4.32 22.43
N ALA A 822 -15.29 5.23 22.16
CA ALA A 822 -14.98 6.58 21.69
C ALA A 822 -14.16 7.36 22.72
N ASP A 823 -14.61 7.37 24.00
CA ASP A 823 -13.90 8.05 25.08
C ASP A 823 -12.46 7.56 25.26
N VAL A 824 -12.22 6.24 25.12
CA VAL A 824 -10.88 5.65 25.15
C VAL A 824 -9.99 6.21 24.03
N HIS A 825 -10.51 6.32 22.82
CA HIS A 825 -9.74 6.87 21.69
C HIS A 825 -9.36 8.35 21.94
N PHE A 826 -10.30 9.15 22.41
CA PHE A 826 -10.04 10.56 22.72
C PHE A 826 -9.02 10.71 23.87
N ALA A 827 -9.12 9.87 24.91
CA ALA A 827 -8.18 9.89 26.04
C ALA A 827 -6.75 9.52 25.59
N VAL A 828 -6.59 8.53 24.71
CA VAL A 828 -5.29 8.15 24.13
C VAL A 828 -4.71 9.29 23.30
N ALA A 829 -5.50 9.87 22.37
CA ALA A 829 -5.05 10.98 21.54
C ALA A 829 -4.66 12.19 22.43
N GLN A 830 -5.46 12.51 23.43
CA GLN A 830 -5.18 13.58 24.38
C GLN A 830 -3.84 13.34 25.09
N ALA A 831 -3.63 12.16 25.65
CA ALA A 831 -2.43 11.85 26.45
C ALA A 831 -1.14 12.05 25.66
N VAL A 832 -1.07 11.51 24.44
CA VAL A 832 0.14 11.62 23.60
C VAL A 832 0.34 13.04 23.07
N CYS A 833 -0.74 13.78 22.79
CA CYS A 833 -0.67 15.18 22.40
C CYS A 833 -0.23 16.06 23.57
N ASP A 834 -0.79 15.89 24.76
CA ASP A 834 -0.43 16.69 25.95
C ASP A 834 1.04 16.49 26.33
N ALA A 835 1.56 15.26 26.29
CA ALA A 835 2.99 14.97 26.46
C ALA A 835 3.83 15.69 25.41
N SER A 836 3.43 15.62 24.15
CA SER A 836 4.13 16.26 23.03
C SER A 836 4.14 17.79 23.17
N ILE A 837 3.01 18.39 23.56
CA ILE A 837 2.87 19.83 23.83
C ILE A 837 3.79 20.26 24.97
N GLN A 838 3.85 19.48 26.06
CA GLN A 838 4.73 19.75 27.18
C GLN A 838 6.21 19.71 26.75
N ILE A 839 6.61 18.69 25.95
CA ILE A 839 7.98 18.57 25.44
C ILE A 839 8.27 19.70 24.46
N ALA A 840 7.33 20.05 23.55
CA ALA A 840 7.46 21.14 22.58
C ALA A 840 7.72 22.48 23.27
N ARG A 841 7.00 22.78 24.38
CA ARG A 841 7.19 24.02 25.17
C ARG A 841 8.57 24.10 25.81
N ARG A 842 9.19 22.95 26.14
CA ARG A 842 10.54 22.90 26.75
C ARG A 842 11.65 22.95 25.72
N SER A 843 11.48 22.25 24.60
CA SER A 843 12.50 22.11 23.54
C SER A 843 12.45 23.23 22.49
N GLY A 844 11.30 23.91 22.34
CA GLY A 844 11.05 24.86 21.26
C GLY A 844 10.72 24.20 19.91
N ILE A 845 10.68 22.87 19.83
CA ILE A 845 10.38 22.11 18.59
C ILE A 845 8.88 22.20 18.31
N ARG A 846 8.54 22.54 17.06
CA ARG A 846 7.14 22.70 16.62
C ARG A 846 6.67 21.60 15.64
N ASN A 847 7.58 20.94 14.95
CA ASN A 847 7.29 19.87 14.01
C ASN A 847 7.08 18.56 14.77
N VAL A 848 5.94 17.88 14.53
CA VAL A 848 5.56 16.63 15.22
C VAL A 848 5.30 15.55 14.19
N ALA A 849 6.20 14.59 14.07
CA ALA A 849 6.06 13.41 13.19
C ALA A 849 5.19 12.34 13.86
N LEU A 850 4.21 11.79 13.12
CA LEU A 850 3.33 10.72 13.58
C LEU A 850 3.57 9.46 12.74
N SER A 851 3.91 8.33 13.38
CA SER A 851 4.11 7.04 12.73
C SER A 851 3.85 5.88 13.70
N GLY A 852 3.84 4.67 13.19
CA GLY A 852 3.52 3.44 13.91
C GLY A 852 2.15 2.89 13.54
N GLY A 853 1.99 1.56 13.60
CA GLY A 853 0.81 0.84 13.13
C GLY A 853 -0.51 1.26 13.78
N VAL A 854 -0.48 1.84 14.99
CA VAL A 854 -1.68 2.34 15.68
C VAL A 854 -2.27 3.56 14.96
N PHE A 855 -1.47 4.36 14.25
CA PHE A 855 -1.99 5.47 13.44
C PHE A 855 -2.67 5.04 12.13
N MET A 856 -2.75 3.74 11.84
CA MET A 856 -3.76 3.25 10.91
C MET A 856 -5.19 3.46 11.42
N ASN A 857 -5.38 3.67 12.72
CA ASN A 857 -6.65 4.05 13.33
C ASN A 857 -6.99 5.50 12.92
N ARG A 858 -8.02 5.64 12.07
CA ARG A 858 -8.42 6.91 11.48
C ARG A 858 -8.90 7.91 12.53
N LEU A 859 -9.55 7.41 13.59
CA LEU A 859 -10.06 8.25 14.66
C LEU A 859 -8.92 8.84 15.49
N LEU A 860 -7.94 8.02 15.88
CA LEU A 860 -6.77 8.46 16.63
C LEU A 860 -5.90 9.43 15.82
N LEU A 861 -5.64 9.13 14.57
CA LEU A 861 -4.83 10.00 13.71
C LEU A 861 -5.51 11.36 13.50
N GLY A 862 -6.81 11.36 13.13
CA GLY A 862 -7.57 12.60 12.91
C GLY A 862 -7.61 13.47 14.15
N GLU A 863 -7.87 12.90 15.32
CA GLU A 863 -7.91 13.62 16.60
C GLU A 863 -6.54 14.18 16.98
N ALA A 864 -5.46 13.40 16.81
CA ALA A 864 -4.10 13.87 17.10
C ALA A 864 -3.70 15.04 16.19
N LEU A 865 -3.98 14.95 14.87
CA LEU A 865 -3.72 16.02 13.91
C LEU A 865 -4.45 17.32 14.31
N GLN A 866 -5.73 17.22 14.66
CA GLN A 866 -6.55 18.36 15.06
C GLN A 866 -6.03 19.01 16.34
N ARG A 867 -5.75 18.22 17.40
CA ARG A 867 -5.27 18.73 18.70
C ARG A 867 -3.91 19.41 18.59
N LEU A 868 -2.96 18.79 17.88
CA LEU A 868 -1.63 19.37 17.69
C LEU A 868 -1.70 20.71 16.94
N ARG A 869 -2.54 20.80 15.89
CA ARG A 869 -2.76 22.08 15.18
C ARG A 869 -3.39 23.17 16.05
N ALA A 870 -4.37 22.80 16.88
CA ALA A 870 -5.03 23.74 17.78
C ALA A 870 -4.06 24.39 18.79
N GLU A 871 -3.00 23.68 19.18
CA GLU A 871 -1.92 24.17 20.04
C GLU A 871 -0.77 24.86 19.28
N GLY A 872 -0.92 25.09 17.96
CA GLY A 872 0.04 25.76 17.11
C GLY A 872 1.27 24.92 16.75
N LEU A 873 1.21 23.60 16.95
CA LEU A 873 2.21 22.66 16.46
C LEU A 873 1.92 22.29 15.00
N ARG A 874 2.94 21.79 14.30
CA ARG A 874 2.85 21.34 12.91
C ARG A 874 2.95 19.83 12.86
N PRO A 875 1.80 19.10 12.82
CA PRO A 875 1.84 17.65 12.67
C PRO A 875 2.27 17.27 11.25
N LEU A 876 3.12 16.26 11.15
CA LEU A 876 3.67 15.68 9.94
C LEU A 876 3.22 14.22 9.85
N ALA A 877 2.30 13.93 8.95
CA ALA A 877 1.86 12.57 8.63
C ALA A 877 2.43 12.15 7.27
N PRO A 878 2.90 10.90 7.09
CA PRO A 878 3.45 10.44 5.83
C PRO A 878 2.36 10.31 4.77
N SER A 879 2.74 10.50 3.50
CA SER A 879 1.86 10.37 2.33
C SER A 879 2.44 9.48 1.23
N ALA A 880 3.76 9.35 1.15
CA ALA A 880 4.45 8.48 0.20
C ALA A 880 4.82 7.12 0.79
N VAL A 881 5.07 7.09 2.12
CA VAL A 881 5.33 5.84 2.87
C VAL A 881 4.14 5.47 3.75
N GLN A 882 4.10 4.22 4.19
CA GLN A 882 3.09 3.74 5.13
C GLN A 882 3.34 4.30 6.54
N VAL A 883 2.29 4.38 7.38
CA VAL A 883 2.44 4.67 8.81
C VAL A 883 2.84 3.43 9.62
N ASN A 884 2.57 2.23 9.08
CA ASN A 884 2.88 0.95 9.73
C ASN A 884 4.29 0.45 9.33
N ASP A 885 4.65 -0.76 9.76
CA ASP A 885 5.97 -1.39 9.56
C ASP A 885 6.47 -1.39 8.10
N GLY A 886 5.57 -1.28 7.11
CA GLY A 886 5.97 -1.14 5.72
C GLY A 886 6.88 0.06 5.41
N CYS A 887 6.99 1.05 6.30
CA CYS A 887 7.92 2.18 6.19
C CYS A 887 9.31 1.90 6.79
N ILE A 888 9.48 0.82 7.57
CA ILE A 888 10.70 0.57 8.36
C ILE A 888 11.94 0.47 7.47
N ALA A 889 11.86 -0.23 6.34
CA ALA A 889 13.00 -0.34 5.44
C ALA A 889 13.47 1.04 4.93
N TYR A 890 12.55 1.92 4.59
CA TYR A 890 12.86 3.30 4.19
C TYR A 890 13.47 4.10 5.34
N GLY A 891 12.89 4.01 6.54
CA GLY A 891 13.43 4.64 7.73
C GLY A 891 14.82 4.10 8.12
N GLN A 892 15.04 2.78 8.01
CA GLN A 892 16.36 2.16 8.22
C GLN A 892 17.39 2.67 7.21
N ALA A 893 17.04 2.78 5.94
CA ALA A 893 17.90 3.33 4.90
C ALA A 893 18.29 4.79 5.20
N ALA A 894 17.31 5.61 5.60
CA ALA A 894 17.53 7.01 5.97
C ALA A 894 18.45 7.16 7.17
N VAL A 895 18.23 6.38 8.24
CA VAL A 895 19.09 6.39 9.45
C VAL A 895 20.50 5.91 9.12
N ALA A 896 20.62 4.80 8.39
CA ALA A 896 21.92 4.23 8.05
C ALA A 896 22.74 5.22 7.21
N ARG A 897 22.11 5.84 6.22
CA ARG A 897 22.72 6.84 5.37
C ARG A 897 23.21 8.05 6.19
N ALA A 898 22.34 8.61 7.04
CA ALA A 898 22.70 9.76 7.88
C ALA A 898 23.91 9.44 8.79
N ARG A 899 23.95 8.26 9.40
CA ARG A 899 25.08 7.83 10.26
C ARG A 899 26.36 7.56 9.48
N LEU A 900 26.28 7.12 8.23
CA LEU A 900 27.45 6.96 7.37
C LEU A 900 27.99 8.29 6.91
N CYS A 901 27.13 9.29 6.69
CA CYS A 901 27.54 10.67 6.38
C CYS A 901 28.27 11.37 7.54
N GLU A 902 27.98 11.03 8.79
CA GLU A 902 28.60 11.62 9.98
C GLU A 902 29.99 11.01 10.30
N ARG A 903 30.32 9.85 9.71
CA ARG A 903 31.62 9.18 9.86
C ARG A 903 32.67 9.74 8.92
#